data_8fe9a2f971da078a8696529f54aa58d6
#
_entry.id   8fe9a2f971da078a8696529f54aa58d6
#
_cell.length_a   1.000
_cell.length_b   1.000
_cell.length_c   1.000
_cell.angle_alpha   90.00
_cell.angle_beta   90.00
_cell.angle_gamma   90.00
#
_symmetry.space_group_name_H-M   'P 1'
#
loop_
_entity.id
_entity.type
_entity.pdbx_description
1 polymer ?
#
loop_
_entity_poly.entity_id
_entity_poly.type
_entity_poly.pdbx_seq_one_letter_code
_entity_poly.pdbx_strand_id
1 'polypeptide(L)'
;MTNLLQDFRHAFRLLAKSPGFTATAIVVLALGIGVNTAIFSIVHALIYSPRPFPQAEQVVQLYTQDRKNPKDYRLFSYPTYRDLREQRGQFSGILAHNLSMVGVGDGADTRRTFAGVVSSNYFDVLGVKLVQGRPFTLAEEAPGSAVPVVIASHVYWKKTGFNPALLGSTLRINERPFTLVGIAPENFTGTMMLFGPELYFPLGMYDQLTNDFQSETRRTLEHRDAYNLFVVGRLAPGVSPETAKSALAAFATNLAQGFPVEQKDQTFTLGKLPRLSTSNAPAAESQLGLVGLLLLGMASIVLLIASLNLANMLLARGAARRKEFAIRLALGGGRSRIVRQLLTEGLVLSFAGGLVGLVLAIWSADLLMRSFAVLMPVTIFFSGTANPAIVSATLGFCTLSTLFFALGPALKLSRGDLIADLKEHAGEDTAPRRRWLPRNPLVVAQIALSLGLLTCAGLFVRGALKADGADLGFKAEDTIIVEADASLGGYDETRSLQLYRNITDKLAALPGVQSVSIGSTVPFGFISLNRHVQRAGFHLAKDAKPANAAEGLAYDSRWNSVGADYFPTMGMPLLRGRAFTKAETENKGAPAVAIIGETLAKKLWPDGNALGQRIQYADRDAPRAASNGGGPISADENAAPLKDDTKTIEIVGIVPDIRASLFSKNRESAIYVPFAQGFQSTVQFHVRTAANTPAAAAALIESVRRQVREAAPGVPVFKVRTFRQHLEASADLWITRIGATLFSIFGGLALVLAIVGLYGVKACSVARRTREIGIRMALGAEPGKVQAMILREGFVMTLTGAGFGLLLAFGLGRVCASLLYDVSPMDPLAFTLAPGVLFVTAMAACYLPARKATRVSPLTALRAE
;
A
#
# COMPACT_ATOMS: atom_id res chain seq x y z
N MET A 1 -27.64 -39.07 8.71
CA MET A 1 -28.06 -37.65 8.81
C MET A 1 -28.70 -37.34 10.15
N THR A 2 -29.54 -38.20 10.74
CA THR A 2 -30.19 -37.99 12.03
C THR A 2 -29.27 -37.66 13.22
N ASN A 3 -28.11 -38.30 13.29
CA ASN A 3 -27.14 -38.10 14.39
C ASN A 3 -26.44 -36.71 14.39
N LEU A 4 -26.21 -36.12 13.21
CA LEU A 4 -25.60 -34.78 13.11
C LEU A 4 -26.57 -33.67 13.54
N LEU A 5 -27.85 -33.78 13.13
CA LEU A 5 -28.92 -32.85 13.53
C LEU A 5 -29.12 -32.83 15.04
N GLN A 6 -29.04 -34.03 15.68
CA GLN A 6 -29.09 -34.14 17.13
C GLN A 6 -27.89 -33.49 17.82
N ASP A 7 -26.67 -33.67 17.28
CA ASP A 7 -25.48 -33.06 17.81
C ASP A 7 -25.55 -31.52 17.73
N PHE A 8 -26.08 -30.96 16.61
CA PHE A 8 -26.31 -29.52 16.48
C PHE A 8 -27.31 -28.97 17.48
N ARG A 9 -28.49 -29.64 17.64
CA ARG A 9 -29.49 -29.23 18.64
C ARG A 9 -28.95 -29.30 20.07
N HIS A 10 -28.14 -30.30 20.36
CA HIS A 10 -27.48 -30.45 21.65
C HIS A 10 -26.46 -29.31 21.88
N ALA A 11 -25.65 -29.00 20.89
CA ALA A 11 -24.68 -27.89 20.94
C ALA A 11 -25.36 -26.54 21.22
N PHE A 12 -26.45 -26.21 20.49
CA PHE A 12 -27.20 -24.98 20.73
C PHE A 12 -27.78 -24.89 22.16
N ARG A 13 -28.40 -25.96 22.65
CA ARG A 13 -28.94 -25.97 24.01
C ARG A 13 -27.86 -25.82 25.07
N LEU A 14 -26.72 -26.44 24.88
CA LEU A 14 -25.59 -26.37 25.82
C LEU A 14 -24.95 -24.98 25.86
N LEU A 15 -24.83 -24.36 24.71
CA LEU A 15 -24.28 -22.99 24.57
C LEU A 15 -25.24 -21.94 25.14
N ALA A 16 -26.56 -22.13 24.97
CA ALA A 16 -27.57 -21.26 25.55
C ALA A 16 -27.58 -21.30 27.08
N LYS A 17 -27.26 -22.47 27.72
CA LYS A 17 -27.16 -22.62 29.18
C LYS A 17 -25.93 -21.92 29.78
N SER A 18 -24.97 -21.47 28.98
CA SER A 18 -23.78 -20.81 29.47
C SER A 18 -23.46 -19.52 28.67
N PRO A 19 -24.29 -18.47 28.84
CA PRO A 19 -24.25 -17.29 27.98
C PRO A 19 -22.93 -16.52 28.09
N GLY A 20 -22.33 -16.39 29.27
CA GLY A 20 -21.06 -15.72 29.47
C GLY A 20 -19.88 -16.38 28.72
N PHE A 21 -19.78 -17.71 28.76
CA PHE A 21 -18.79 -18.45 27.97
C PHE A 21 -19.03 -18.27 26.48
N THR A 22 -20.27 -18.45 26.06
CA THR A 22 -20.64 -18.36 24.63
C THR A 22 -20.33 -16.99 24.06
N ALA A 23 -20.71 -15.92 24.77
CA ALA A 23 -20.43 -14.55 24.37
C ALA A 23 -18.91 -14.29 24.26
N THR A 24 -18.14 -14.68 25.27
CA THR A 24 -16.67 -14.54 25.27
C THR A 24 -16.06 -15.32 24.11
N ALA A 25 -16.49 -16.55 23.86
CA ALA A 25 -15.99 -17.37 22.76
C ALA A 25 -16.32 -16.76 21.39
N ILE A 26 -17.55 -16.27 21.21
CA ILE A 26 -17.96 -15.59 19.96
C ILE A 26 -17.14 -14.33 19.73
N VAL A 27 -16.91 -13.49 20.75
CA VAL A 27 -16.11 -12.27 20.63
C VAL A 27 -14.66 -12.60 20.26
N VAL A 28 -14.05 -13.56 20.95
CA VAL A 28 -12.67 -14.00 20.67
C VAL A 28 -12.52 -14.53 19.24
N LEU A 29 -13.46 -15.36 18.79
CA LEU A 29 -13.47 -15.91 17.44
C LEU A 29 -13.78 -14.83 16.39
N ALA A 30 -14.74 -13.93 16.66
CA ALA A 30 -15.09 -12.84 15.76
C ALA A 30 -13.89 -11.92 15.49
N LEU A 31 -13.11 -11.60 16.52
CA LEU A 31 -11.88 -10.82 16.39
C LEU A 31 -10.82 -11.59 15.59
N GLY A 32 -10.56 -12.86 15.91
CA GLY A 32 -9.56 -13.68 15.22
C GLY A 32 -9.92 -13.95 13.76
N ILE A 33 -11.14 -14.40 13.49
CA ILE A 33 -11.63 -14.71 12.14
C ILE A 33 -11.84 -13.41 11.34
N GLY A 34 -12.40 -12.37 11.96
CA GLY A 34 -12.71 -11.09 11.32
C GLY A 34 -11.45 -10.40 10.78
N VAL A 35 -10.38 -10.33 11.58
CA VAL A 35 -9.11 -9.76 11.13
C VAL A 35 -8.53 -10.54 9.96
N ASN A 36 -8.55 -11.88 10.00
CA ASN A 36 -8.08 -12.71 8.89
C ASN A 36 -8.92 -12.51 7.63
N THR A 37 -10.24 -12.45 7.78
CA THR A 37 -11.16 -12.20 6.67
C THR A 37 -10.96 -10.80 6.07
N ALA A 38 -10.74 -9.78 6.90
CA ALA A 38 -10.47 -8.41 6.43
C ALA A 38 -9.19 -8.33 5.61
N ILE A 39 -8.08 -8.87 6.14
CA ILE A 39 -6.80 -8.91 5.42
C ILE A 39 -6.91 -9.75 4.15
N PHE A 40 -7.56 -10.91 4.22
CA PHE A 40 -7.81 -11.73 3.03
C PHE A 40 -8.63 -10.98 1.97
N SER A 41 -9.66 -10.23 2.38
CA SER A 41 -10.48 -9.43 1.44
C SER A 41 -9.64 -8.42 0.67
N ILE A 42 -8.73 -7.71 1.36
CA ILE A 42 -7.83 -6.74 0.75
C ILE A 42 -6.83 -7.44 -0.19
N VAL A 43 -6.17 -8.49 0.30
CA VAL A 43 -5.20 -9.27 -0.50
C VAL A 43 -5.88 -9.89 -1.72
N HIS A 44 -7.09 -10.42 -1.56
CA HIS A 44 -7.88 -10.97 -2.66
C HIS A 44 -8.21 -9.88 -3.69
N ALA A 45 -8.67 -8.71 -3.27
CA ALA A 45 -8.97 -7.61 -4.17
C ALA A 45 -7.73 -7.15 -4.97
N LEU A 46 -6.59 -7.04 -4.30
CA LEU A 46 -5.34 -6.59 -4.92
C LEU A 46 -4.69 -7.63 -5.85
N ILE A 47 -4.70 -8.90 -5.47
CA ILE A 47 -3.89 -9.94 -6.10
C ILE A 47 -4.73 -10.98 -6.86
N TYR A 48 -5.87 -11.41 -6.30
CA TYR A 48 -6.61 -12.57 -6.81
C TYR A 48 -7.92 -12.25 -7.52
N SER A 49 -8.52 -11.06 -7.30
CA SER A 49 -9.78 -10.69 -7.97
C SER A 49 -9.66 -10.81 -9.49
N PRO A 50 -10.65 -11.41 -10.15
CA PRO A 50 -10.67 -11.45 -11.61
C PRO A 50 -10.72 -10.03 -12.18
N ARG A 51 -10.14 -9.84 -13.35
CA ARG A 51 -10.21 -8.56 -14.05
C ARG A 51 -11.64 -8.32 -14.56
N PRO A 52 -12.05 -7.04 -14.70
CA PRO A 52 -13.44 -6.70 -15.05
C PRO A 52 -13.73 -6.84 -16.57
N PHE A 53 -13.15 -7.84 -17.20
CA PHE A 53 -13.42 -8.20 -18.60
C PHE A 53 -13.21 -9.70 -18.85
N PRO A 54 -13.89 -10.28 -19.86
CA PRO A 54 -13.90 -11.71 -20.09
C PRO A 54 -12.53 -12.24 -20.55
N GLN A 55 -12.23 -13.49 -20.20
CA GLN A 55 -11.00 -14.22 -20.59
C GLN A 55 -9.72 -13.41 -20.35
N ALA A 56 -9.61 -12.80 -19.19
CA ALA A 56 -8.53 -11.87 -18.84
C ALA A 56 -7.13 -12.51 -18.86
N GLU A 57 -7.02 -13.82 -18.68
CA GLU A 57 -5.78 -14.59 -18.80
C GLU A 57 -5.21 -14.64 -20.22
N GLN A 58 -6.03 -14.39 -21.24
CA GLN A 58 -5.58 -14.26 -22.60
C GLN A 58 -5.03 -12.87 -22.93
N VAL A 59 -5.21 -11.90 -22.03
CA VAL A 59 -4.77 -10.52 -22.23
C VAL A 59 -3.41 -10.32 -21.61
N VAL A 60 -2.44 -9.94 -22.42
CA VAL A 60 -1.04 -9.74 -22.05
C VAL A 60 -0.58 -8.34 -22.42
N GLN A 61 0.32 -7.78 -21.63
CA GLN A 61 1.00 -6.53 -22.00
C GLN A 61 2.24 -6.85 -22.82
N LEU A 62 2.43 -6.11 -23.89
CA LEU A 62 3.63 -6.14 -24.72
C LEU A 62 4.65 -5.15 -24.17
N TYR A 63 5.93 -5.48 -24.31
CA TYR A 63 7.04 -4.66 -23.87
C TYR A 63 8.10 -4.59 -24.96
N THR A 64 8.73 -3.42 -25.10
CA THR A 64 9.94 -3.27 -25.88
C THR A 64 11.13 -3.38 -24.95
N GLN A 65 11.98 -4.39 -25.18
CA GLN A 65 13.13 -4.71 -24.34
C GLN A 65 14.42 -4.49 -25.11
N ASP A 66 15.42 -3.96 -24.46
CA ASP A 66 16.75 -3.83 -25.04
C ASP A 66 17.50 -5.18 -25.04
N ARG A 67 18.10 -5.57 -26.18
CA ARG A 67 18.83 -6.84 -26.31
C ARG A 67 20.16 -6.85 -25.57
N LYS A 68 20.84 -5.68 -25.47
CA LYS A 68 22.13 -5.55 -24.80
C LYS A 68 21.95 -5.37 -23.29
N ASN A 69 20.88 -4.69 -22.89
CA ASN A 69 20.51 -4.52 -21.50
C ASN A 69 19.07 -5.01 -21.24
N PRO A 70 18.86 -6.30 -20.90
CA PRO A 70 17.54 -6.89 -20.74
C PRO A 70 16.69 -6.32 -19.59
N LYS A 71 17.24 -5.43 -18.78
CA LYS A 71 16.52 -4.70 -17.73
C LYS A 71 15.97 -3.36 -18.20
N ASP A 72 16.34 -2.94 -19.39
CA ASP A 72 15.91 -1.69 -19.99
C ASP A 72 14.69 -1.93 -20.92
N TYR A 73 13.62 -1.17 -20.66
CA TYR A 73 12.34 -1.27 -21.36
C TYR A 73 11.89 0.11 -21.80
N ARG A 74 11.11 0.19 -22.88
CA ARG A 74 10.48 1.44 -23.32
C ARG A 74 9.04 1.21 -23.78
N LEU A 75 8.29 2.30 -23.89
CA LEU A 75 6.96 2.30 -24.47
C LEU A 75 7.03 2.14 -26.00
N PHE A 76 5.87 1.98 -26.61
CA PHE A 76 5.74 1.86 -28.06
C PHE A 76 5.36 3.21 -28.70
N SER A 77 5.77 3.41 -29.94
CA SER A 77 5.25 4.48 -30.78
C SER A 77 3.96 4.05 -31.48
N TYR A 78 3.13 5.00 -31.89
CA TYR A 78 1.92 4.71 -32.64
C TYR A 78 2.19 3.98 -33.98
N PRO A 79 3.19 4.37 -34.82
CA PRO A 79 3.54 3.59 -35.99
C PRO A 79 3.93 2.13 -35.67
N THR A 80 4.69 1.88 -34.60
CA THR A 80 5.02 0.52 -34.18
C THR A 80 3.80 -0.26 -33.70
N TYR A 81 2.88 0.41 -32.95
CA TYR A 81 1.61 -0.20 -32.58
C TYR A 81 0.77 -0.58 -33.79
N ARG A 82 0.69 0.28 -34.82
CA ARG A 82 -0.04 0.00 -36.08
C ARG A 82 0.56 -1.20 -36.78
N ASP A 83 1.89 -1.26 -36.91
CA ASP A 83 2.57 -2.39 -37.51
C ASP A 83 2.31 -3.72 -36.75
N LEU A 84 2.29 -3.68 -35.42
CA LEU A 84 1.93 -4.82 -34.57
C LEU A 84 0.47 -5.23 -34.74
N ARG A 85 -0.46 -4.28 -34.86
CA ARG A 85 -1.90 -4.53 -35.04
C ARG A 85 -2.22 -5.27 -36.31
N GLU A 86 -1.41 -5.06 -37.36
CA GLU A 86 -1.54 -5.75 -38.65
C GLU A 86 -1.04 -7.20 -38.60
N GLN A 87 -0.26 -7.58 -37.57
CA GLN A 87 0.22 -8.95 -37.39
C GLN A 87 -0.91 -9.86 -36.97
N ARG A 88 -1.31 -10.78 -37.88
CA ARG A 88 -2.34 -11.79 -37.65
C ARG A 88 -1.72 -13.13 -37.25
N GLY A 89 -2.42 -13.90 -36.45
CA GLY A 89 -2.09 -15.27 -36.09
C GLY A 89 -1.86 -15.51 -34.60
N GLN A 90 -1.03 -14.73 -33.92
CA GLN A 90 -0.76 -14.94 -32.50
C GLN A 90 -1.72 -14.14 -31.61
N PHE A 91 -2.28 -13.06 -32.10
CA PHE A 91 -3.19 -12.19 -31.38
C PHE A 91 -4.54 -12.08 -32.11
N SER A 92 -5.63 -12.19 -31.36
CA SER A 92 -6.97 -11.88 -31.86
C SER A 92 -7.23 -10.38 -31.98
N GLY A 93 -6.43 -9.57 -31.26
CA GLY A 93 -6.44 -8.11 -31.36
C GLY A 93 -5.35 -7.51 -30.50
N ILE A 94 -4.87 -6.35 -30.93
CA ILE A 94 -3.88 -5.54 -30.20
C ILE A 94 -4.46 -4.14 -30.04
N LEU A 95 -4.44 -3.61 -28.82
CA LEU A 95 -4.85 -2.25 -28.47
C LEU A 95 -3.66 -1.44 -27.99
N ALA A 96 -3.77 -0.13 -28.07
CA ALA A 96 -2.85 0.80 -27.45
C ALA A 96 -3.59 1.80 -26.58
N HIS A 97 -2.94 2.24 -25.53
CA HIS A 97 -3.50 3.26 -24.64
C HIS A 97 -2.40 4.06 -23.93
N ASN A 98 -2.80 5.21 -23.40
CA ASN A 98 -2.06 5.96 -22.40
C ASN A 98 -3.05 6.56 -21.41
N LEU A 99 -2.53 7.12 -20.32
CA LEU A 99 -3.30 7.83 -19.30
C LEU A 99 -2.94 9.30 -19.34
N SER A 100 -3.91 10.16 -19.09
CA SER A 100 -3.71 11.59 -18.94
C SER A 100 -4.54 12.12 -17.79
N MET A 101 -4.24 13.35 -17.36
CA MET A 101 -5.06 14.11 -16.43
C MET A 101 -5.81 15.17 -17.23
N VAL A 102 -7.11 15.30 -17.01
CA VAL A 102 -7.93 16.31 -17.68
C VAL A 102 -8.74 17.10 -16.66
N GLY A 103 -9.00 18.37 -16.99
CA GLY A 103 -9.94 19.22 -16.26
C GLY A 103 -11.33 19.05 -16.82
N VAL A 104 -12.31 18.69 -15.98
CA VAL A 104 -13.72 18.52 -16.38
C VAL A 104 -14.57 19.55 -15.64
N GLY A 105 -15.29 20.37 -16.35
CA GLY A 105 -16.13 21.46 -15.82
C GLY A 105 -15.85 22.80 -16.48
N ASP A 106 -16.51 23.84 -16.01
CA ASP A 106 -16.37 25.19 -16.47
C ASP A 106 -15.66 26.08 -15.46
N GLY A 107 -14.60 26.74 -15.87
CA GLY A 107 -13.91 27.78 -15.10
C GLY A 107 -13.49 27.29 -13.69
N ALA A 108 -13.98 27.98 -12.67
CA ALA A 108 -13.59 27.69 -11.26
C ALA A 108 -14.09 26.35 -10.72
N ASP A 109 -15.09 25.74 -11.33
CA ASP A 109 -15.65 24.44 -10.94
C ASP A 109 -14.99 23.27 -11.66
N THR A 110 -13.95 23.54 -12.44
CA THR A 110 -13.18 22.51 -13.15
C THR A 110 -12.50 21.59 -12.13
N ARG A 111 -12.80 20.29 -12.20
CA ARG A 111 -12.13 19.25 -11.41
C ARG A 111 -11.17 18.45 -12.27
N ARG A 112 -10.00 18.11 -11.73
CA ARG A 112 -9.06 17.21 -12.38
C ARG A 112 -9.52 15.76 -12.20
N THR A 113 -9.44 14.99 -13.29
CA THR A 113 -9.75 13.57 -13.27
C THR A 113 -8.82 12.77 -14.17
N PHE A 114 -8.74 11.47 -13.91
CA PHE A 114 -8.00 10.54 -14.73
C PHE A 114 -8.74 10.25 -16.04
N ALA A 115 -8.01 10.28 -17.15
CA ALA A 115 -8.50 9.99 -18.48
C ALA A 115 -7.66 8.90 -19.15
N GLY A 116 -8.32 8.00 -19.86
CA GLY A 116 -7.67 7.04 -20.76
C GLY A 116 -7.67 7.57 -22.19
N VAL A 117 -6.53 7.66 -22.83
CA VAL A 117 -6.42 7.93 -24.27
C VAL A 117 -6.18 6.59 -24.95
N VAL A 118 -7.15 6.11 -25.74
CA VAL A 118 -7.23 4.70 -26.14
C VAL A 118 -7.43 4.53 -27.65
N SER A 119 -6.99 3.40 -28.17
CA SER A 119 -7.23 3.01 -29.55
C SER A 119 -8.71 2.69 -29.81
N SER A 120 -9.18 2.80 -31.05
CA SER A 120 -10.58 2.59 -31.45
C SER A 120 -11.11 1.21 -31.06
N ASN A 121 -10.26 0.20 -31.11
CA ASN A 121 -10.57 -1.20 -30.78
C ASN A 121 -10.38 -1.56 -29.29
N TYR A 122 -10.17 -0.57 -28.43
CA TYR A 122 -9.86 -0.79 -27.00
C TYR A 122 -10.88 -1.67 -26.27
N PHE A 123 -12.16 -1.33 -26.41
CA PHE A 123 -13.25 -2.06 -25.78
C PHE A 123 -13.45 -3.44 -26.42
N ASP A 124 -13.33 -3.53 -27.75
CA ASP A 124 -13.49 -4.79 -28.48
C ASP A 124 -12.40 -5.81 -28.13
N VAL A 125 -11.13 -5.39 -28.10
CA VAL A 125 -10.01 -6.26 -27.72
C VAL A 125 -10.13 -6.72 -26.24
N LEU A 126 -10.65 -5.88 -25.35
CA LEU A 126 -10.96 -6.28 -23.98
C LEU A 126 -12.26 -7.10 -23.88
N GLY A 127 -13.03 -7.25 -24.96
CA GLY A 127 -14.27 -8.00 -24.98
C GLY A 127 -15.41 -7.33 -24.19
N VAL A 128 -15.39 -5.99 -24.12
CA VAL A 128 -16.32 -5.19 -23.32
C VAL A 128 -17.29 -4.44 -24.23
N LYS A 129 -18.59 -4.63 -23.98
CA LYS A 129 -19.65 -3.89 -24.67
C LYS A 129 -20.04 -2.64 -23.87
N LEU A 130 -20.20 -1.53 -24.54
CA LEU A 130 -20.73 -0.30 -23.93
C LEU A 130 -22.18 -0.50 -23.50
N VAL A 131 -22.59 0.13 -22.41
CA VAL A 131 -23.99 0.11 -21.94
C VAL A 131 -24.88 0.90 -22.87
N GLN A 132 -24.37 2.06 -23.32
CA GLN A 132 -25.09 2.94 -24.26
C GLN A 132 -24.09 3.56 -25.23
N GLY A 133 -24.54 3.94 -26.41
CA GLY A 133 -23.75 4.64 -27.40
C GLY A 133 -22.88 3.70 -28.25
N ARG A 134 -21.76 4.23 -28.75
CA ARG A 134 -20.86 3.53 -29.67
C ARG A 134 -19.37 3.63 -29.25
N PRO A 135 -18.52 2.67 -29.66
CA PRO A 135 -17.08 2.80 -29.51
C PRO A 135 -16.52 3.86 -30.45
N PHE A 136 -15.23 4.17 -30.31
CA PHE A 136 -14.49 5.03 -31.22
C PHE A 136 -14.30 4.39 -32.58
N THR A 137 -14.25 5.23 -33.60
CA THR A 137 -13.96 4.82 -34.98
C THR A 137 -12.47 4.91 -35.29
N LEU A 138 -12.02 4.24 -36.36
CA LEU A 138 -10.63 4.30 -36.81
C LEU A 138 -10.24 5.71 -37.27
N ALA A 139 -11.20 6.48 -37.80
CA ALA A 139 -10.97 7.87 -38.19
C ALA A 139 -10.74 8.78 -36.96
N GLU A 140 -11.43 8.53 -35.85
CA GLU A 140 -11.23 9.25 -34.56
C GLU A 140 -9.91 8.86 -33.89
N GLU A 141 -9.39 7.64 -34.16
CA GLU A 141 -8.09 7.18 -33.62
C GLU A 141 -6.90 7.81 -34.37
N ALA A 142 -7.06 8.17 -35.63
CA ALA A 142 -5.95 8.62 -36.46
C ALA A 142 -5.19 9.80 -35.82
N PRO A 143 -3.86 9.77 -35.76
CA PRO A 143 -3.08 10.87 -35.22
C PRO A 143 -3.44 12.20 -35.85
N GLY A 144 -3.60 13.23 -35.05
CA GLY A 144 -3.98 14.59 -35.53
C GLY A 144 -5.42 14.75 -35.95
N SER A 145 -6.26 13.70 -35.89
CA SER A 145 -7.70 13.83 -36.25
C SER A 145 -8.45 14.83 -35.38
N ALA A 146 -8.03 14.92 -34.12
CA ALA A 146 -8.52 15.87 -33.11
C ALA A 146 -10.07 15.96 -33.02
N VAL A 147 -10.76 14.85 -33.24
CA VAL A 147 -12.22 14.76 -33.14
C VAL A 147 -12.64 14.79 -31.69
N PRO A 148 -13.37 15.80 -31.20
CA PRO A 148 -13.64 15.98 -29.77
C PRO A 148 -14.80 15.09 -29.29
N VAL A 149 -14.57 13.79 -29.17
CA VAL A 149 -15.51 12.80 -28.66
C VAL A 149 -14.97 12.15 -27.41
N VAL A 150 -15.87 11.72 -26.53
CA VAL A 150 -15.51 11.11 -25.24
C VAL A 150 -16.48 9.98 -24.88
N ILE A 151 -15.97 8.93 -24.22
CA ILE A 151 -16.77 7.87 -23.61
C ILE A 151 -16.63 8.02 -22.09
N ALA A 152 -17.76 8.03 -21.37
CA ALA A 152 -17.78 8.11 -19.92
C ALA A 152 -17.68 6.73 -19.29
N SER A 153 -17.00 6.61 -18.14
CA SER A 153 -17.12 5.46 -17.28
C SER A 153 -18.48 5.41 -16.59
N HIS A 154 -18.90 4.24 -16.13
CA HIS A 154 -20.10 4.09 -15.31
C HIS A 154 -20.05 4.95 -14.03
N VAL A 155 -18.86 5.12 -13.43
CA VAL A 155 -18.68 5.96 -12.26
C VAL A 155 -18.94 7.44 -12.57
N TYR A 156 -18.48 7.94 -13.69
CA TYR A 156 -18.80 9.30 -14.12
C TYR A 156 -20.30 9.46 -14.31
N TRP A 157 -20.95 8.52 -14.99
CA TRP A 157 -22.40 8.51 -15.16
C TRP A 157 -23.17 8.47 -13.84
N LYS A 158 -22.72 7.67 -12.87
CA LYS A 158 -23.28 7.64 -11.52
C LYS A 158 -23.13 8.98 -10.79
N LYS A 159 -21.97 9.66 -10.92
CA LYS A 159 -21.73 10.99 -10.34
C LYS A 159 -22.66 12.06 -10.92
N THR A 160 -23.15 11.89 -12.16
CA THR A 160 -24.15 12.77 -12.80
C THR A 160 -25.59 12.33 -12.55
N GLY A 161 -25.83 11.45 -11.57
CA GLY A 161 -27.17 10.97 -11.18
C GLY A 161 -27.80 10.01 -12.18
N PHE A 162 -27.02 9.30 -12.98
CA PHE A 162 -27.49 8.41 -14.06
C PHE A 162 -28.37 9.15 -15.11
N ASN A 163 -28.04 10.41 -15.39
CA ASN A 163 -28.81 11.21 -16.34
C ASN A 163 -28.81 10.55 -17.74
N PRO A 164 -29.97 10.14 -18.26
CA PRO A 164 -30.06 9.51 -19.59
C PRO A 164 -29.76 10.50 -20.73
N ALA A 165 -29.94 11.80 -20.52
CA ALA A 165 -29.62 12.84 -21.49
C ALA A 165 -28.12 13.14 -21.60
N LEU A 166 -27.29 12.45 -20.82
CA LEU A 166 -25.84 12.62 -20.87
C LEU A 166 -25.26 12.15 -22.21
N LEU A 167 -25.80 11.07 -22.78
CA LEU A 167 -25.39 10.59 -24.11
C LEU A 167 -25.76 11.63 -25.19
N GLY A 168 -24.82 12.01 -26.02
CA GLY A 168 -24.96 13.06 -27.02
C GLY A 168 -24.80 14.48 -26.46
N SER A 169 -24.69 14.67 -25.16
CA SER A 169 -24.45 15.98 -24.56
C SER A 169 -23.00 16.44 -24.76
N THR A 170 -22.78 17.72 -24.57
CA THR A 170 -21.45 18.35 -24.63
C THR A 170 -20.89 18.47 -23.23
N LEU A 171 -19.68 17.94 -23.02
CA LEU A 171 -18.88 18.11 -21.80
C LEU A 171 -17.75 19.08 -22.07
N ARG A 172 -17.49 20.01 -21.15
CA ARG A 172 -16.29 20.86 -21.22
C ARG A 172 -15.12 20.15 -20.57
N ILE A 173 -14.07 19.95 -21.35
CA ILE A 173 -12.86 19.26 -20.97
C ILE A 173 -11.66 20.07 -21.45
N ASN A 174 -10.80 20.48 -20.52
CA ASN A 174 -9.71 21.43 -20.78
C ASN A 174 -10.23 22.68 -21.55
N GLU A 175 -11.35 23.24 -21.08
CA GLU A 175 -12.06 24.38 -21.68
C GLU A 175 -12.55 24.17 -23.13
N ARG A 176 -12.51 22.93 -23.65
CA ARG A 176 -12.99 22.58 -25.00
C ARG A 176 -14.26 21.73 -24.92
N PRO A 177 -15.19 21.92 -25.90
CA PRO A 177 -16.39 21.10 -25.94
C PRO A 177 -16.09 19.69 -26.49
N PHE A 178 -16.57 18.66 -25.82
CA PHE A 178 -16.49 17.26 -26.24
C PHE A 178 -17.87 16.63 -26.26
N THR A 179 -18.20 15.90 -27.32
CA THR A 179 -19.45 15.14 -27.40
C THR A 179 -19.34 13.79 -26.75
N LEU A 180 -20.21 13.47 -25.80
CA LEU A 180 -20.24 12.14 -25.16
C LEU A 180 -20.92 11.13 -26.08
N VAL A 181 -20.15 10.15 -26.58
CA VAL A 181 -20.61 9.17 -27.59
C VAL A 181 -20.90 7.79 -27.02
N GLY A 182 -20.52 7.51 -25.78
CA GLY A 182 -20.78 6.20 -25.17
C GLY A 182 -20.58 6.18 -23.65
N ILE A 183 -21.08 5.11 -23.03
CA ILE A 183 -20.97 4.86 -21.59
C ILE A 183 -20.45 3.45 -21.37
N ALA A 184 -19.34 3.32 -20.65
CA ALA A 184 -18.74 2.03 -20.30
C ALA A 184 -19.54 1.30 -19.21
N PRO A 185 -19.45 -0.06 -19.12
CA PRO A 185 -20.21 -0.83 -18.16
C PRO A 185 -19.73 -0.65 -16.72
N GLU A 186 -20.58 -1.06 -15.78
CA GLU A 186 -20.26 -1.05 -14.35
C GLU A 186 -19.02 -1.89 -14.03
N ASN A 187 -18.23 -1.42 -13.08
CA ASN A 187 -16.98 -2.04 -12.64
C ASN A 187 -15.86 -2.13 -13.69
N PHE A 188 -16.04 -1.58 -14.89
CA PHE A 188 -14.96 -1.54 -15.87
C PHE A 188 -13.94 -0.45 -15.52
N THR A 189 -12.73 -0.86 -15.21
CA THR A 189 -11.60 0.00 -14.84
C THR A 189 -10.54 0.10 -15.94
N GLY A 190 -10.79 -0.53 -17.09
CA GLY A 190 -9.80 -0.63 -18.16
C GLY A 190 -8.74 -1.69 -17.86
N THR A 191 -7.50 -1.37 -18.17
CA THR A 191 -6.35 -2.29 -18.00
C THR A 191 -5.85 -2.42 -16.56
N MET A 192 -6.20 -1.49 -15.66
CA MET A 192 -5.85 -1.51 -14.23
C MET A 192 -6.98 -2.12 -13.38
N MET A 193 -6.69 -2.53 -12.14
CA MET A 193 -7.68 -3.21 -11.29
C MET A 193 -8.39 -2.29 -10.30
N LEU A 194 -7.63 -1.48 -9.57
CA LEU A 194 -8.16 -0.72 -8.43
C LEU A 194 -8.69 0.64 -8.80
N PHE A 195 -8.16 1.23 -9.84
CA PHE A 195 -8.53 2.56 -10.30
C PHE A 195 -8.58 2.58 -11.82
N GLY A 196 -9.51 3.34 -12.35
CA GLY A 196 -9.71 3.47 -13.78
C GLY A 196 -10.03 4.90 -14.19
N PRO A 197 -9.89 5.18 -15.47
CA PRO A 197 -10.28 6.47 -16.02
C PRO A 197 -11.77 6.74 -15.79
N GLU A 198 -12.10 7.99 -15.49
CA GLU A 198 -13.50 8.44 -15.53
C GLU A 198 -13.99 8.72 -16.96
N LEU A 199 -13.08 9.09 -17.84
CA LEU A 199 -13.34 9.43 -19.23
C LEU A 199 -12.33 8.72 -20.13
N TYR A 200 -12.77 8.31 -21.31
CA TYR A 200 -11.95 7.73 -22.35
C TYR A 200 -12.00 8.61 -23.61
N PHE A 201 -10.85 8.82 -24.23
CA PHE A 201 -10.68 9.63 -25.44
C PHE A 201 -10.00 8.80 -26.53
N PRO A 202 -10.27 9.05 -27.81
CA PRO A 202 -9.55 8.38 -28.89
C PRO A 202 -8.10 8.86 -28.98
N LEU A 203 -7.18 8.00 -29.46
CA LEU A 203 -5.77 8.36 -29.64
C LEU A 203 -5.54 9.58 -30.51
N GLY A 204 -6.45 9.90 -31.45
CA GLY A 204 -6.36 11.12 -32.23
C GLY A 204 -6.41 12.43 -31.45
N MET A 205 -6.88 12.37 -30.18
CA MET A 205 -6.84 13.50 -29.25
C MET A 205 -5.56 13.56 -28.40
N TYR A 206 -4.63 12.59 -28.56
CA TYR A 206 -3.47 12.43 -27.70
C TYR A 206 -2.68 13.75 -27.55
N ASP A 207 -2.26 14.35 -28.66
CA ASP A 207 -1.39 15.54 -28.65
C ASP A 207 -2.06 16.78 -28.03
N GLN A 208 -3.39 16.76 -27.83
CA GLN A 208 -4.16 17.85 -27.22
C GLN A 208 -4.51 17.60 -25.75
N LEU A 209 -4.38 16.36 -25.28
CA LEU A 209 -4.76 15.95 -23.92
C LEU A 209 -3.56 15.53 -23.07
N THR A 210 -2.39 15.30 -23.68
CA THR A 210 -1.18 14.92 -22.94
C THR A 210 -0.67 16.07 -22.10
N ASN A 211 -0.29 15.73 -20.87
CA ASN A 211 0.40 16.63 -19.95
C ASN A 211 1.91 16.58 -20.20
N ASP A 212 2.62 17.63 -19.77
CA ASP A 212 4.07 17.74 -19.87
C ASP A 212 4.83 16.56 -19.21
N PHE A 213 4.24 15.89 -18.21
CA PHE A 213 4.81 14.72 -17.56
C PHE A 213 4.96 13.49 -18.46
N GLN A 214 4.25 13.44 -19.57
CA GLN A 214 4.21 12.28 -20.46
C GLN A 214 4.88 12.50 -21.81
N SER A 215 5.17 13.74 -22.18
CA SER A 215 5.73 14.09 -23.46
C SER A 215 6.74 15.23 -23.36
N GLU A 216 7.97 14.91 -23.06
CA GLU A 216 9.03 15.91 -23.06
C GLU A 216 9.47 16.36 -24.46
N THR A 217 9.15 15.56 -25.46
CA THR A 217 9.64 15.81 -26.82
C THR A 217 8.69 16.57 -27.70
N ARG A 218 7.45 16.82 -27.30
CA ARG A 218 6.37 17.38 -28.17
C ARG A 218 6.32 16.72 -29.56
N ARG A 219 6.79 15.49 -29.68
CA ARG A 219 6.65 14.71 -30.92
C ARG A 219 5.25 14.16 -30.95
N THR A 220 4.57 14.42 -32.05
CA THR A 220 3.21 13.91 -32.29
C THR A 220 3.24 12.38 -32.38
N LEU A 221 2.09 11.74 -32.23
CA LEU A 221 1.97 10.29 -32.38
C LEU A 221 2.43 9.77 -33.77
N GLU A 222 2.52 10.64 -34.77
CA GLU A 222 3.00 10.26 -36.11
C GLU A 222 4.47 9.84 -36.14
N HIS A 223 5.27 10.29 -35.20
CA HIS A 223 6.70 10.02 -35.17
C HIS A 223 6.98 8.62 -34.59
N ARG A 224 7.81 7.85 -35.29
CA ARG A 224 8.18 6.49 -34.91
C ARG A 224 9.04 6.44 -33.64
N ASP A 225 9.70 7.50 -33.31
CA ASP A 225 10.50 7.68 -32.07
C ASP A 225 9.73 8.36 -30.95
N ALA A 226 8.43 8.58 -31.10
CA ALA A 226 7.54 9.04 -30.02
C ALA A 226 7.03 7.83 -29.21
N TYR A 227 7.81 7.39 -28.21
CA TYR A 227 7.53 6.18 -27.40
C TYR A 227 6.60 6.48 -26.24
N ASN A 228 5.30 6.59 -26.51
CA ASN A 228 4.32 7.11 -25.56
C ASN A 228 3.18 6.12 -25.24
N LEU A 229 3.09 4.96 -25.88
CA LEU A 229 1.94 4.09 -25.78
C LEU A 229 2.25 2.77 -25.07
N PHE A 230 1.39 2.41 -24.14
CA PHE A 230 1.27 1.04 -23.64
C PHE A 230 0.51 0.22 -24.66
N VAL A 231 1.03 -0.96 -24.96
CA VAL A 231 0.42 -1.88 -25.93
C VAL A 231 0.01 -3.17 -25.23
N VAL A 232 -1.22 -3.58 -25.47
CA VAL A 232 -1.82 -4.78 -24.86
C VAL A 232 -2.40 -5.63 -25.97
N GLY A 233 -2.13 -6.94 -25.93
CA GLY A 233 -2.63 -7.90 -26.90
C GLY A 233 -3.52 -8.97 -26.24
N ARG A 234 -4.56 -9.39 -26.95
CA ARG A 234 -5.32 -10.58 -26.61
C ARG A 234 -4.78 -11.74 -27.44
N LEU A 235 -4.27 -12.77 -26.82
CA LEU A 235 -3.80 -13.98 -27.49
C LEU A 235 -4.94 -14.64 -28.28
N ALA A 236 -4.61 -15.17 -29.43
CA ALA A 236 -5.57 -15.97 -30.21
C ALA A 236 -5.89 -17.28 -29.45
N PRO A 237 -7.08 -17.87 -29.66
CA PRO A 237 -7.44 -19.12 -29.03
C PRO A 237 -6.41 -20.24 -29.32
N GLY A 238 -5.92 -20.88 -28.24
CA GLY A 238 -4.93 -21.97 -28.34
C GLY A 238 -3.47 -21.51 -28.45
N VAL A 239 -3.19 -20.23 -28.52
CA VAL A 239 -1.80 -19.70 -28.56
C VAL A 239 -1.24 -19.55 -27.16
N SER A 240 -0.07 -20.15 -26.90
CA SER A 240 0.64 -19.98 -25.63
C SER A 240 1.40 -18.65 -25.57
N PRO A 241 1.61 -18.08 -24.38
CA PRO A 241 2.46 -16.88 -24.22
C PRO A 241 3.87 -17.05 -24.79
N GLU A 242 4.46 -18.25 -24.68
CA GLU A 242 5.80 -18.56 -25.19
C GLU A 242 5.84 -18.51 -26.73
N THR A 243 4.83 -19.07 -27.40
CA THR A 243 4.71 -19.01 -28.86
C THR A 243 4.56 -17.57 -29.34
N ALA A 244 3.70 -16.77 -28.66
CA ALA A 244 3.50 -15.38 -28.99
C ALA A 244 4.78 -14.54 -28.74
N LYS A 245 5.53 -14.83 -27.67
CA LYS A 245 6.81 -14.18 -27.36
C LYS A 245 7.85 -14.42 -28.45
N SER A 246 7.97 -15.66 -28.93
CA SER A 246 8.91 -16.00 -30.02
C SER A 246 8.55 -15.29 -31.34
N ALA A 247 7.25 -15.22 -31.65
CA ALA A 247 6.77 -14.51 -32.84
C ALA A 247 7.02 -12.97 -32.72
N LEU A 248 6.79 -12.37 -31.53
CA LEU A 248 7.11 -10.97 -31.28
C LEU A 248 8.60 -10.66 -31.44
N ALA A 249 9.48 -11.53 -30.97
CA ALA A 249 10.93 -11.36 -31.13
C ALA A 249 11.36 -11.43 -32.61
N ALA A 250 10.77 -12.35 -33.39
CA ALA A 250 10.99 -12.45 -34.83
C ALA A 250 10.49 -11.19 -35.57
N PHE A 251 9.27 -10.72 -35.20
CA PHE A 251 8.70 -9.49 -35.76
C PHE A 251 9.59 -8.28 -35.46
N ALA A 252 10.09 -8.13 -34.22
CA ALA A 252 11.00 -7.05 -33.85
C ALA A 252 12.28 -7.07 -34.69
N THR A 253 12.79 -8.26 -35.02
CA THR A 253 13.97 -8.41 -35.88
C THR A 253 13.70 -7.94 -37.29
N ASN A 254 12.55 -8.30 -37.86
CA ASN A 254 12.15 -7.85 -39.20
C ASN A 254 11.92 -6.31 -39.21
N LEU A 255 11.26 -5.78 -38.18
CA LEU A 255 11.01 -4.35 -38.07
C LEU A 255 12.30 -3.54 -37.96
N ALA A 256 13.33 -4.08 -37.28
CA ALA A 256 14.65 -3.45 -37.19
C ALA A 256 15.40 -3.36 -38.53
N GLN A 257 15.09 -4.20 -39.51
CA GLN A 257 15.64 -4.09 -40.87
C GLN A 257 15.05 -2.90 -41.62
N GLY A 258 13.76 -2.62 -41.41
CA GLY A 258 13.07 -1.47 -42.02
C GLY A 258 13.37 -0.14 -41.32
N PHE A 259 13.62 -0.19 -40.00
CA PHE A 259 13.81 1.00 -39.14
C PHE A 259 15.02 0.82 -38.22
N PRO A 260 16.25 0.80 -38.81
CA PRO A 260 17.46 0.45 -38.05
C PRO A 260 17.89 1.47 -37.01
N VAL A 261 17.38 2.70 -37.07
CA VAL A 261 17.67 3.74 -36.07
C VAL A 261 16.75 3.60 -34.88
N GLU A 262 15.43 3.61 -35.11
CA GLU A 262 14.40 3.63 -34.06
C GLU A 262 14.27 2.27 -33.33
N GLN A 263 14.59 1.18 -34.03
CA GLN A 263 14.51 -0.19 -33.48
C GLN A 263 15.88 -0.81 -33.18
N LYS A 264 16.93 0.04 -33.12
CA LYS A 264 18.28 -0.42 -32.82
C LYS A 264 18.33 -1.17 -31.49
N ASP A 265 18.89 -2.37 -31.53
CA ASP A 265 19.07 -3.24 -30.36
C ASP A 265 17.76 -3.58 -29.60
N GLN A 266 16.59 -3.37 -30.20
CA GLN A 266 15.31 -3.64 -29.55
C GLN A 266 14.78 -5.05 -29.90
N THR A 267 14.08 -5.65 -28.93
CA THR A 267 13.26 -6.84 -29.13
C THR A 267 11.90 -6.64 -28.46
N PHE A 268 10.91 -7.39 -28.89
CA PHE A 268 9.59 -7.34 -28.25
C PHE A 268 9.38 -8.59 -27.41
N THR A 269 8.80 -8.40 -26.25
CA THR A 269 8.44 -9.44 -25.31
C THR A 269 7.06 -9.18 -24.74
N LEU A 270 6.53 -10.12 -23.97
CA LEU A 270 5.24 -9.97 -23.33
C LEU A 270 5.31 -10.43 -21.87
N GLY A 271 4.35 -9.97 -21.09
CA GLY A 271 4.17 -10.37 -19.70
C GLY A 271 2.72 -10.24 -19.27
N LYS A 272 2.44 -10.64 -18.04
CA LYS A 272 1.11 -10.43 -17.45
C LYS A 272 0.80 -8.94 -17.40
N LEU A 273 -0.46 -8.60 -17.64
CA LEU A 273 -0.94 -7.24 -17.51
C LEU A 273 -0.76 -6.77 -16.04
N PRO A 274 -0.10 -5.65 -15.76
CA PRO A 274 0.06 -5.13 -14.40
C PRO A 274 -1.29 -4.86 -13.74
N ARG A 275 -1.40 -5.09 -12.41
CA ARG A 275 -2.69 -4.95 -11.70
C ARG A 275 -2.90 -3.53 -11.16
N LEU A 276 -1.87 -2.94 -10.59
CA LEU A 276 -1.98 -1.70 -9.79
C LEU A 276 -1.36 -0.48 -10.46
N SER A 277 -0.63 -0.65 -11.54
CA SER A 277 0.06 0.46 -12.21
C SER A 277 0.11 0.24 -13.71
N THR A 278 0.35 1.30 -14.46
CA THR A 278 0.88 1.22 -15.80
C THR A 278 2.41 1.17 -15.68
N SER A 279 3.04 0.18 -16.26
CA SER A 279 4.50 0.03 -16.21
C SER A 279 5.02 -0.25 -17.61
N ASN A 280 6.15 0.39 -17.96
CA ASN A 280 6.87 0.11 -19.19
C ASN A 280 7.72 -1.17 -19.13
N ALA A 281 7.89 -1.74 -17.92
CA ALA A 281 8.59 -3.00 -17.66
C ALA A 281 7.66 -4.03 -17.03
N PRO A 282 7.94 -5.34 -17.19
CA PRO A 282 7.19 -6.37 -16.50
C PRO A 282 7.20 -6.15 -14.99
N ALA A 283 6.02 -5.97 -14.41
CA ALA A 283 5.90 -5.69 -12.98
C ALA A 283 6.37 -6.89 -12.16
N ALA A 284 7.25 -6.67 -11.20
CA ALA A 284 7.57 -7.64 -10.18
C ALA A 284 6.42 -7.70 -9.16
N GLU A 285 5.31 -8.38 -9.50
CA GLU A 285 4.17 -8.60 -8.59
C GLU A 285 4.57 -9.36 -7.32
N SER A 286 5.79 -9.91 -7.28
CA SER A 286 6.36 -10.61 -6.13
C SER A 286 6.44 -9.74 -4.86
N GLN A 287 6.64 -8.44 -4.99
CA GLN A 287 6.70 -7.54 -3.83
C GLN A 287 5.32 -7.38 -3.16
N LEU A 288 4.26 -7.21 -3.96
CA LEU A 288 2.88 -7.16 -3.44
C LEU A 288 2.48 -8.50 -2.82
N GLY A 289 2.86 -9.60 -3.46
CA GLY A 289 2.65 -10.95 -2.92
C GLY A 289 3.34 -11.15 -1.57
N LEU A 290 4.56 -10.66 -1.41
CA LEU A 290 5.30 -10.74 -0.15
C LEU A 290 4.62 -9.95 0.96
N VAL A 291 4.23 -8.70 0.70
CA VAL A 291 3.51 -7.88 1.68
C VAL A 291 2.18 -8.52 2.07
N GLY A 292 1.42 -9.04 1.08
CA GLY A 292 0.18 -9.77 1.32
C GLY A 292 0.38 -11.03 2.18
N LEU A 293 1.43 -11.79 1.91
CA LEU A 293 1.81 -12.97 2.69
C LEU A 293 2.18 -12.61 4.14
N LEU A 294 2.92 -11.52 4.35
CA LEU A 294 3.28 -11.03 5.67
C LEU A 294 2.04 -10.63 6.48
N LEU A 295 1.14 -9.87 5.89
CA LEU A 295 -0.10 -9.46 6.54
C LEU A 295 -1.00 -10.64 6.90
N LEU A 296 -1.16 -11.60 5.97
CA LEU A 296 -1.91 -12.84 6.24
C LEU A 296 -1.23 -13.70 7.30
N GLY A 297 0.10 -13.79 7.30
CA GLY A 297 0.87 -14.51 8.31
C GLY A 297 0.64 -13.92 9.70
N MET A 298 0.69 -12.60 9.84
CA MET A 298 0.45 -11.93 11.12
C MET A 298 -1.00 -12.04 11.59
N ALA A 299 -1.97 -11.90 10.68
CA ALA A 299 -3.37 -12.14 10.98
C ALA A 299 -3.60 -13.60 11.44
N SER A 300 -2.92 -14.57 10.81
CA SER A 300 -2.96 -15.98 11.20
C SER A 300 -2.41 -16.22 12.61
N ILE A 301 -1.40 -15.46 13.05
CA ILE A 301 -0.92 -15.52 14.45
C ILE A 301 -2.04 -15.06 15.41
N VAL A 302 -2.80 -14.01 15.07
CA VAL A 302 -3.94 -13.58 15.91
C VAL A 302 -5.01 -14.68 15.97
N LEU A 303 -5.33 -15.35 14.85
CA LEU A 303 -6.26 -16.47 14.80
C LEU A 303 -5.77 -17.65 15.68
N LEU A 304 -4.48 -17.94 15.63
CA LEU A 304 -3.87 -18.99 16.44
C LEU A 304 -3.96 -18.64 17.93
N ILE A 305 -3.67 -17.40 18.33
CA ILE A 305 -3.82 -16.94 19.73
C ILE A 305 -5.29 -17.06 20.18
N ALA A 306 -6.25 -16.64 19.35
CA ALA A 306 -7.69 -16.78 19.61
C ALA A 306 -8.09 -18.26 19.79
N SER A 307 -7.57 -19.13 18.92
CA SER A 307 -7.79 -20.57 18.98
C SER A 307 -7.18 -21.21 20.23
N LEU A 308 -5.96 -20.81 20.62
CA LEU A 308 -5.31 -21.28 21.86
C LEU A 308 -6.11 -20.87 23.10
N ASN A 309 -6.67 -19.64 23.11
CA ASN A 309 -7.55 -19.19 24.18
C ASN A 309 -8.78 -20.07 24.32
N LEU A 310 -9.43 -20.31 23.19
CA LEU A 310 -10.64 -21.14 23.22
C LEU A 310 -10.33 -22.60 23.56
N ALA A 311 -9.20 -23.14 23.12
CA ALA A 311 -8.72 -24.47 23.53
C ALA A 311 -8.55 -24.56 25.06
N ASN A 312 -7.93 -23.56 25.68
CA ASN A 312 -7.79 -23.48 27.14
C ASN A 312 -9.14 -23.40 27.86
N MET A 313 -10.07 -22.57 27.33
CA MET A 313 -11.43 -22.46 27.88
C MET A 313 -12.21 -23.78 27.75
N LEU A 314 -12.09 -24.49 26.62
CA LEU A 314 -12.74 -25.79 26.40
C LEU A 314 -12.13 -26.88 27.29
N LEU A 315 -10.80 -26.91 27.48
CA LEU A 315 -10.15 -27.82 28.40
C LEU A 315 -10.63 -27.59 29.84
N ALA A 316 -10.77 -26.34 30.26
CA ALA A 316 -11.27 -25.96 31.55
C ALA A 316 -12.73 -26.46 31.78
N ARG A 317 -13.59 -26.22 30.78
CA ARG A 317 -15.00 -26.66 30.80
C ARG A 317 -15.14 -28.16 30.65
N GLY A 318 -14.34 -28.78 29.76
CA GLY A 318 -14.34 -30.23 29.59
C GLY A 318 -13.95 -31.01 30.85
N ALA A 319 -13.07 -30.43 31.65
CA ALA A 319 -12.69 -31.01 32.93
C ALA A 319 -13.84 -31.01 33.97
N ALA A 320 -14.70 -30.01 33.96
CA ALA A 320 -15.92 -30.01 34.80
C ALA A 320 -16.94 -31.06 34.34
N ARG A 321 -16.92 -31.45 33.06
CA ARG A 321 -17.79 -32.49 32.47
C ARG A 321 -17.16 -33.88 32.40
N ARG A 322 -16.03 -34.10 33.07
CA ARG A 322 -15.24 -35.34 32.97
C ARG A 322 -16.04 -36.56 33.44
N LYS A 323 -16.81 -36.42 34.54
CA LYS A 323 -17.68 -37.46 35.05
C LYS A 323 -18.78 -37.85 34.00
N GLU A 324 -19.36 -36.89 33.31
CA GLU A 324 -20.35 -37.12 32.25
C GLU A 324 -19.73 -37.92 31.09
N PHE A 325 -18.52 -37.55 30.64
CA PHE A 325 -17.83 -38.27 29.56
C PHE A 325 -17.40 -39.68 29.98
N ALA A 326 -16.93 -39.84 31.20
CA ALA A 326 -16.59 -41.16 31.76
C ALA A 326 -17.78 -42.12 31.82
N ILE A 327 -18.97 -41.66 32.30
CA ILE A 327 -20.20 -42.44 32.33
C ILE A 327 -20.64 -42.82 30.90
N ARG A 328 -20.56 -41.92 29.94
CA ARG A 328 -20.89 -42.20 28.53
C ARG A 328 -19.97 -43.24 27.91
N LEU A 329 -18.66 -43.19 28.18
CA LEU A 329 -17.69 -44.20 27.74
C LEU A 329 -17.95 -45.57 28.40
N ALA A 330 -18.30 -45.59 29.68
CA ALA A 330 -18.62 -46.82 30.44
C ALA A 330 -19.92 -47.50 29.93
N LEU A 331 -20.88 -46.73 29.47
CA LEU A 331 -22.12 -47.20 28.83
C LEU A 331 -21.95 -47.60 27.34
N GLY A 332 -20.71 -47.71 26.83
CA GLY A 332 -20.40 -48.17 25.48
C GLY A 332 -20.41 -47.05 24.40
N GLY A 333 -20.43 -45.79 24.80
CA GLY A 333 -20.31 -44.67 23.89
C GLY A 333 -18.93 -44.59 23.25
N GLY A 334 -18.83 -44.72 21.91
CA GLY A 334 -17.56 -44.65 21.17
C GLY A 334 -16.83 -43.31 21.33
N ARG A 335 -15.47 -43.35 21.41
CA ARG A 335 -14.61 -42.15 21.48
C ARG A 335 -14.86 -41.18 20.34
N SER A 336 -15.12 -41.69 19.12
CA SER A 336 -15.40 -40.90 17.93
C SER A 336 -16.67 -40.04 18.09
N ARG A 337 -17.66 -40.51 18.85
CA ARG A 337 -18.90 -39.76 19.11
C ARG A 337 -18.64 -38.55 20.01
N ILE A 338 -17.79 -38.70 21.03
CA ILE A 338 -17.40 -37.58 21.92
C ILE A 338 -16.60 -36.55 21.12
N VAL A 339 -15.61 -37.01 20.31
CA VAL A 339 -14.81 -36.10 19.47
C VAL A 339 -15.71 -35.35 18.48
N ARG A 340 -16.63 -36.05 17.81
CA ARG A 340 -17.58 -35.41 16.87
C ARG A 340 -18.47 -34.39 17.58
N GLN A 341 -19.01 -34.71 18.75
CA GLN A 341 -19.81 -33.78 19.52
C GLN A 341 -19.06 -32.50 19.88
N LEU A 342 -17.83 -32.62 20.41
CA LEU A 342 -17.00 -31.47 20.77
C LEU A 342 -16.58 -30.63 19.53
N LEU A 343 -16.31 -31.28 18.41
CA LEU A 343 -16.05 -30.58 17.15
C LEU A 343 -17.31 -29.84 16.64
N THR A 344 -18.50 -30.45 16.78
CA THR A 344 -19.77 -29.79 16.41
C THR A 344 -20.06 -28.59 17.30
N GLU A 345 -19.84 -28.70 18.64
CA GLU A 345 -19.91 -27.54 19.55
C GLU A 345 -18.96 -26.41 19.12
N GLY A 346 -17.73 -26.78 18.74
CA GLY A 346 -16.71 -25.86 18.23
C GLY A 346 -17.12 -25.20 16.91
N LEU A 347 -17.65 -25.97 15.95
CA LEU A 347 -18.12 -25.43 14.67
C LEU A 347 -19.24 -24.41 14.84
N VAL A 348 -20.22 -24.69 15.70
CA VAL A 348 -21.32 -23.75 15.98
C VAL A 348 -20.78 -22.43 16.53
N LEU A 349 -19.82 -22.48 17.46
CA LEU A 349 -19.17 -21.27 17.99
C LEU A 349 -18.37 -20.53 16.91
N SER A 350 -17.61 -21.27 16.10
CA SER A 350 -16.81 -20.64 15.02
C SER A 350 -17.68 -20.01 13.95
N PHE A 351 -18.78 -20.63 13.56
CA PHE A 351 -19.70 -20.03 12.58
C PHE A 351 -20.40 -18.80 13.14
N ALA A 352 -20.83 -18.84 14.42
CA ALA A 352 -21.40 -17.65 15.06
C ALA A 352 -20.39 -16.50 15.15
N GLY A 353 -19.15 -16.81 15.58
CA GLY A 353 -18.05 -15.86 15.60
C GLY A 353 -17.66 -15.39 14.20
N GLY A 354 -17.64 -16.30 13.22
CA GLY A 354 -17.33 -16.00 11.82
C GLY A 354 -18.36 -15.07 11.16
N LEU A 355 -19.63 -15.23 11.48
CA LEU A 355 -20.69 -14.32 10.97
C LEU A 355 -20.48 -12.89 11.48
N VAL A 356 -20.24 -12.72 12.77
CA VAL A 356 -19.90 -11.40 13.37
C VAL A 356 -18.59 -10.89 12.79
N GLY A 357 -17.59 -11.78 12.67
CA GLY A 357 -16.28 -11.46 12.09
C GLY A 357 -16.36 -11.01 10.63
N LEU A 358 -17.22 -11.62 9.82
CA LEU A 358 -17.45 -11.22 8.42
C LEU A 358 -18.01 -9.80 8.32
N VAL A 359 -18.99 -9.46 9.16
CA VAL A 359 -19.53 -8.08 9.20
C VAL A 359 -18.45 -7.08 9.57
N LEU A 360 -17.66 -7.37 10.60
CA LEU A 360 -16.53 -6.53 11.01
C LEU A 360 -15.46 -6.41 9.90
N ALA A 361 -15.20 -7.51 9.19
CA ALA A 361 -14.23 -7.54 8.11
C ALA A 361 -14.63 -6.66 6.92
N ILE A 362 -15.88 -6.74 6.49
CA ILE A 362 -16.42 -5.92 5.40
C ILE A 362 -16.32 -4.43 5.77
N TRP A 363 -16.78 -4.08 6.98
CA TRP A 363 -16.76 -2.69 7.45
C TRP A 363 -15.32 -2.14 7.57
N SER A 364 -14.39 -2.90 8.15
CA SER A 364 -13.00 -2.46 8.32
C SER A 364 -12.24 -2.38 6.99
N ALA A 365 -12.48 -3.29 6.05
CA ALA A 365 -11.88 -3.24 4.72
C ALA A 365 -12.37 -2.03 3.91
N ASP A 366 -13.67 -1.72 3.96
CA ASP A 366 -14.25 -0.54 3.32
C ASP A 366 -13.67 0.76 3.92
N LEU A 367 -13.57 0.85 5.26
CA LEU A 367 -12.96 2.00 5.94
C LEU A 367 -11.51 2.23 5.50
N LEU A 368 -10.71 1.16 5.41
CA LEU A 368 -9.32 1.24 4.97
C LEU A 368 -9.22 1.70 3.51
N MET A 369 -10.04 1.16 2.62
CA MET A 369 -10.03 1.56 1.21
C MET A 369 -10.49 3.00 1.01
N ARG A 370 -11.47 3.47 1.76
CA ARG A 370 -11.86 4.90 1.75
C ARG A 370 -10.73 5.80 2.23
N SER A 371 -9.96 5.38 3.24
CA SER A 371 -8.79 6.17 3.68
C SER A 371 -7.71 6.26 2.60
N PHE A 372 -7.54 5.21 1.81
CA PHE A 372 -6.62 5.21 0.67
C PHE A 372 -7.10 6.11 -0.48
N ALA A 373 -8.41 6.18 -0.72
CA ALA A 373 -8.99 7.01 -1.77
C ALA A 373 -8.71 8.52 -1.60
N VAL A 374 -8.48 8.98 -0.36
CA VAL A 374 -8.15 10.38 -0.07
C VAL A 374 -6.76 10.78 -0.60
N LEU A 375 -5.84 9.81 -0.76
CA LEU A 375 -4.47 10.07 -1.19
C LEU A 375 -4.36 10.38 -2.69
N MET A 376 -5.20 9.77 -3.49
CA MET A 376 -5.10 9.82 -4.95
C MET A 376 -6.28 10.56 -5.58
N PRO A 377 -6.06 11.39 -6.60
CA PRO A 377 -7.13 12.01 -7.37
C PRO A 377 -7.78 11.02 -8.33
N VAL A 378 -8.01 9.79 -7.89
CA VAL A 378 -8.53 8.68 -8.71
C VAL A 378 -9.72 8.03 -8.02
N THR A 379 -10.64 7.54 -8.81
CA THR A 379 -11.76 6.75 -8.28
C THR A 379 -11.31 5.33 -8.04
N ILE A 380 -11.40 4.87 -6.79
CA ILE A 380 -11.06 3.50 -6.40
C ILE A 380 -12.29 2.61 -6.58
N PHE A 381 -12.10 1.52 -7.32
CA PHE A 381 -13.10 0.48 -7.53
C PHE A 381 -12.85 -0.66 -6.55
N PHE A 382 -13.33 -0.49 -5.33
CA PHE A 382 -13.32 -1.53 -4.31
C PHE A 382 -14.75 -1.73 -3.81
N SER A 383 -15.26 -2.93 -3.97
CA SER A 383 -16.50 -3.33 -3.31
C SER A 383 -16.14 -4.25 -2.15
N GLY A 384 -16.27 -3.76 -0.92
CA GLY A 384 -16.16 -4.57 0.30
C GLY A 384 -17.31 -5.56 0.47
N THR A 385 -18.08 -5.83 -0.59
CA THR A 385 -19.21 -6.77 -0.54
C THR A 385 -18.73 -8.20 -0.32
N ALA A 386 -19.55 -8.97 0.38
CA ALA A 386 -19.31 -10.40 0.60
C ALA A 386 -19.42 -11.17 -0.72
N ASN A 387 -18.31 -11.24 -1.45
CA ASN A 387 -18.22 -12.09 -2.63
C ASN A 387 -18.02 -13.57 -2.22
N PRO A 388 -18.29 -14.56 -3.09
CA PRO A 388 -18.15 -15.98 -2.76
C PRO A 388 -16.77 -16.38 -2.25
N ALA A 389 -15.70 -15.71 -2.71
CA ALA A 389 -14.34 -15.98 -2.27
C ALA A 389 -14.12 -15.55 -0.81
N ILE A 390 -14.63 -14.39 -0.40
CA ILE A 390 -14.53 -13.90 0.98
C ILE A 390 -15.36 -14.78 1.92
N VAL A 391 -16.58 -15.18 1.51
CA VAL A 391 -17.42 -16.09 2.29
C VAL A 391 -16.74 -17.45 2.45
N SER A 392 -16.20 -18.03 1.37
CA SER A 392 -15.51 -19.33 1.43
C SER A 392 -14.25 -19.27 2.29
N ALA A 393 -13.48 -18.19 2.22
CA ALA A 393 -12.31 -17.97 3.08
C ALA A 393 -12.74 -17.87 4.56
N THR A 394 -13.81 -17.13 4.86
CA THR A 394 -14.36 -17.04 6.23
C THR A 394 -14.77 -18.41 6.76
N LEU A 395 -15.46 -19.22 5.94
CA LEU A 395 -15.80 -20.60 6.30
C LEU A 395 -14.55 -21.47 6.50
N GLY A 396 -13.53 -21.26 5.67
CA GLY A 396 -12.20 -21.89 5.81
C GLY A 396 -11.55 -21.52 7.16
N PHE A 397 -11.54 -20.25 7.53
CA PHE A 397 -11.01 -19.78 8.82
C PHE A 397 -11.82 -20.31 10.00
N CYS A 398 -13.16 -20.40 9.90
CA CYS A 398 -14.01 -21.03 10.91
C CYS A 398 -13.64 -22.50 11.12
N THR A 399 -13.47 -23.25 10.03
CA THR A 399 -13.12 -24.68 10.07
C THR A 399 -11.72 -24.86 10.64
N LEU A 400 -10.74 -24.10 10.16
CA LEU A 400 -9.35 -24.15 10.61
C LEU A 400 -9.23 -23.78 12.10
N SER A 401 -9.90 -22.72 12.54
CA SER A 401 -9.96 -22.34 13.94
C SER A 401 -10.54 -23.46 14.80
N THR A 402 -11.66 -24.07 14.36
CA THR A 402 -12.30 -25.21 15.07
C THR A 402 -11.32 -26.38 15.22
N LEU A 403 -10.58 -26.72 14.16
CA LEU A 403 -9.57 -27.78 14.25
C LEU A 403 -8.48 -27.43 15.28
N PHE A 404 -7.99 -26.20 15.28
CA PHE A 404 -6.96 -25.79 16.23
C PHE A 404 -7.44 -25.80 17.69
N PHE A 405 -8.64 -25.33 18.00
CA PHE A 405 -9.07 -25.20 19.38
C PHE A 405 -9.86 -26.40 19.91
N ALA A 406 -10.60 -27.14 19.05
CA ALA A 406 -11.46 -28.22 19.53
C ALA A 406 -10.84 -29.62 19.41
N LEU A 407 -9.99 -29.88 18.40
CA LEU A 407 -9.47 -31.24 18.16
C LEU A 407 -8.53 -31.71 19.27
N GLY A 408 -7.59 -30.88 19.72
CA GLY A 408 -6.66 -31.23 20.80
C GLY A 408 -7.38 -31.55 22.13
N PRO A 409 -8.26 -30.66 22.64
CA PRO A 409 -9.13 -30.93 23.77
C PRO A 409 -10.00 -32.17 23.60
N ALA A 410 -10.64 -32.35 22.45
CA ALA A 410 -11.51 -33.48 22.16
C ALA A 410 -10.75 -34.82 22.24
N LEU A 411 -9.57 -34.90 21.64
CA LEU A 411 -8.71 -36.07 21.71
C LEU A 411 -8.21 -36.37 23.15
N LYS A 412 -7.90 -35.30 23.91
CA LYS A 412 -7.45 -35.44 25.29
C LYS A 412 -8.57 -35.92 26.23
N LEU A 413 -9.78 -35.34 26.08
CA LEU A 413 -10.96 -35.70 26.89
C LEU A 413 -11.55 -37.07 26.55
N SER A 414 -11.37 -37.55 25.30
CA SER A 414 -11.82 -38.88 24.86
C SER A 414 -10.89 -40.04 25.28
N ARG A 415 -9.66 -39.74 25.69
CA ARG A 415 -8.64 -40.73 26.15
C ARG A 415 -8.73 -41.06 27.64
N GLY A 416 -9.84 -40.75 28.33
CA GLY A 416 -10.01 -40.98 29.78
C GLY A 416 -9.63 -42.38 30.19
N ASP A 417 -8.50 -42.50 30.89
CA ASP A 417 -8.06 -43.74 31.56
C ASP A 417 -8.77 -43.79 32.93
N LEU A 418 -9.91 -44.48 32.99
CA LEU A 418 -10.71 -44.66 34.21
C LEU A 418 -9.88 -45.14 35.40
N ILE A 419 -8.83 -45.96 35.16
CA ILE A 419 -7.97 -46.52 36.16
C ILE A 419 -6.96 -45.48 36.67
N ALA A 420 -6.40 -44.66 35.79
CA ALA A 420 -5.51 -43.57 36.17
C ALA A 420 -6.24 -42.48 36.97
N ASP A 421 -7.50 -42.21 36.64
CA ASP A 421 -8.36 -41.23 37.32
C ASP A 421 -8.75 -41.67 38.73
N LEU A 422 -9.00 -42.96 38.94
CA LEU A 422 -9.26 -43.54 40.27
C LEU A 422 -8.00 -43.54 41.17
N LYS A 423 -6.81 -43.80 40.57
CA LYS A 423 -5.52 -43.73 41.28
C LYS A 423 -5.09 -42.30 41.63
N GLU A 424 -5.38 -41.29 40.80
CA GLU A 424 -5.10 -39.87 41.10
C GLU A 424 -5.90 -39.38 42.32
N HIS A 425 -7.05 -40.00 42.62
CA HIS A 425 -7.86 -39.72 43.81
C HIS A 425 -7.34 -40.47 45.07
N ALA A 426 -6.51 -41.53 44.87
CA ALA A 426 -5.90 -42.30 45.97
C ALA A 426 -4.55 -41.72 46.43
N GLY A 427 -4.09 -40.62 45.84
CA GLY A 427 -2.89 -39.93 46.38
C GLY A 427 -1.54 -40.45 45.90
N GLU A 428 -1.48 -41.39 44.96
CA GLU A 428 -0.23 -41.91 44.41
C GLU A 428 0.19 -41.15 43.14
N ASP A 429 0.99 -40.11 43.31
CA ASP A 429 1.70 -39.37 42.23
C ASP A 429 2.90 -40.21 41.74
N THR A 430 2.70 -41.23 40.91
CA THR A 430 3.75 -42.15 40.44
C THR A 430 4.14 -42.04 38.95
N ALA A 431 3.90 -40.97 38.26
CA ALA A 431 4.44 -40.77 36.92
C ALA A 431 5.63 -39.81 36.94
N PRO A 432 6.85 -40.20 36.40
CA PRO A 432 7.97 -39.28 36.30
C PRO A 432 7.62 -38.22 35.25
N ARG A 433 7.18 -37.04 35.73
CA ARG A 433 6.97 -35.88 34.89
C ARG A 433 8.28 -35.45 34.25
N ARG A 434 8.37 -35.47 32.93
CA ARG A 434 9.48 -34.86 32.20
C ARG A 434 9.66 -33.43 32.70
N ARG A 435 10.71 -33.18 33.47
CA ARG A 435 11.06 -31.90 34.14
C ARG A 435 11.25 -30.71 33.16
N TRP A 436 11.28 -30.94 31.86
CA TRP A 436 11.63 -29.97 30.82
C TRP A 436 10.43 -29.30 30.13
N LEU A 437 9.21 -29.77 30.31
CA LEU A 437 8.03 -29.13 29.67
C LEU A 437 7.31 -28.20 30.65
N PRO A 438 7.05 -26.96 30.23
CA PRO A 438 6.29 -26.00 31.05
C PRO A 438 4.91 -26.56 31.39
N ARG A 439 4.42 -26.29 32.60
CA ARG A 439 3.17 -26.81 33.15
C ARG A 439 1.91 -26.56 32.28
N ASN A 440 1.93 -25.47 31.41
CA ASN A 440 0.87 -25.13 30.49
C ASN A 440 1.47 -24.63 29.16
N PRO A 441 1.88 -25.52 28.24
CA PRO A 441 2.58 -25.13 27.02
C PRO A 441 1.75 -24.26 26.09
N LEU A 442 0.43 -24.41 26.06
CA LEU A 442 -0.47 -23.59 25.26
C LEU A 442 -0.44 -22.11 25.70
N VAL A 443 -0.39 -21.85 27.01
CA VAL A 443 -0.30 -20.47 27.55
C VAL A 443 1.07 -19.86 27.26
N VAL A 444 2.14 -20.66 27.39
CA VAL A 444 3.50 -20.21 27.05
C VAL A 444 3.60 -19.84 25.57
N ALA A 445 3.06 -20.68 24.67
CA ALA A 445 3.00 -20.40 23.24
C ALA A 445 2.19 -19.13 22.93
N GLN A 446 1.05 -18.97 23.59
CA GLN A 446 0.21 -17.79 23.45
C GLN A 446 0.92 -16.49 23.87
N ILE A 447 1.61 -16.52 25.04
CA ILE A 447 2.41 -15.39 25.55
C ILE A 447 3.54 -15.07 24.55
N ALA A 448 4.22 -16.09 24.02
CA ALA A 448 5.28 -15.91 23.04
C ALA A 448 4.78 -15.25 21.74
N LEU A 449 3.68 -15.75 21.19
CA LEU A 449 3.07 -15.20 19.99
C LEU A 449 2.57 -13.76 20.21
N SER A 450 1.94 -13.50 21.36
CA SER A 450 1.45 -12.16 21.71
C SER A 450 2.58 -11.17 21.87
N LEU A 451 3.71 -11.58 22.48
CA LEU A 451 4.89 -10.73 22.62
C LEU A 451 5.51 -10.42 21.24
N GLY A 452 5.60 -11.41 20.36
CA GLY A 452 6.08 -11.20 19.00
C GLY A 452 5.30 -10.11 18.26
N LEU A 453 3.96 -10.21 18.28
CA LEU A 453 3.08 -9.20 17.67
C LEU A 453 3.17 -7.84 18.36
N LEU A 454 3.21 -7.81 19.70
CA LEU A 454 3.28 -6.56 20.46
C LEU A 454 4.60 -5.83 20.23
N THR A 455 5.72 -6.57 20.10
CA THR A 455 7.02 -5.97 19.78
C THR A 455 7.03 -5.41 18.35
N CYS A 456 6.47 -6.15 17.38
CA CYS A 456 6.29 -5.61 16.02
C CYS A 456 5.44 -4.34 16.02
N ALA A 457 4.34 -4.31 16.76
CA ALA A 457 3.53 -3.10 16.92
C ALA A 457 4.37 -1.92 17.46
N GLY A 458 5.18 -2.18 18.49
CA GLY A 458 6.11 -1.19 19.03
C GLY A 458 7.10 -0.65 17.99
N LEU A 459 7.67 -1.53 17.15
CA LEU A 459 8.57 -1.13 16.08
C LEU A 459 7.88 -0.23 15.04
N PHE A 460 6.68 -0.59 14.60
CA PHE A 460 5.93 0.22 13.62
C PHE A 460 5.44 1.55 14.19
N VAL A 461 4.97 1.58 15.44
CA VAL A 461 4.60 2.82 16.14
C VAL A 461 5.81 3.75 16.25
N ARG A 462 6.97 3.19 16.62
CA ARG A 462 8.21 3.96 16.71
C ARG A 462 8.66 4.48 15.34
N GLY A 463 8.51 3.68 14.28
CA GLY A 463 8.75 4.10 12.90
C GLY A 463 7.85 5.28 12.50
N ALA A 464 6.55 5.21 12.85
CA ALA A 464 5.61 6.28 12.56
C ALA A 464 5.94 7.58 13.33
N LEU A 465 6.33 7.47 14.59
CA LEU A 465 6.74 8.64 15.39
C LEU A 465 8.03 9.28 14.85
N LYS A 466 9.00 8.48 14.42
CA LYS A 466 10.21 8.99 13.79
C LYS A 466 9.91 9.62 12.42
N ALA A 467 8.99 9.05 11.66
CA ALA A 467 8.58 9.59 10.37
C ALA A 467 7.89 10.96 10.49
N ASP A 468 7.07 11.14 11.52
CA ASP A 468 6.38 12.42 11.80
C ASP A 468 7.35 13.54 12.20
N GLY A 469 8.46 13.20 12.88
CA GLY A 469 9.51 14.13 13.29
C GLY A 469 10.77 14.11 12.39
N ALA A 470 10.69 13.59 11.17
CA ALA A 470 11.86 13.46 10.29
C ALA A 470 12.40 14.81 9.84
N ASP A 471 13.72 14.99 9.90
CA ASP A 471 14.38 16.11 9.24
C ASP A 471 14.31 15.94 7.73
N LEU A 472 13.50 16.75 7.07
CA LEU A 472 13.27 16.73 5.62
C LEU A 472 14.37 17.46 4.84
N GLY A 473 15.22 18.26 5.52
CA GLY A 473 16.22 19.09 4.88
C GLY A 473 15.67 20.43 4.35
N PHE A 474 14.40 20.74 4.63
CA PHE A 474 13.72 21.99 4.29
C PHE A 474 12.64 22.33 5.34
N LYS A 475 12.18 23.59 5.35
CA LYS A 475 11.13 24.05 6.30
C LYS A 475 9.74 23.85 5.71
N ALA A 476 8.95 23.02 6.34
CA ALA A 476 7.62 22.64 5.86
C ALA A 476 6.47 23.32 6.63
N GLU A 477 6.70 23.81 7.85
CA GLU A 477 5.62 24.12 8.80
C GLU A 477 4.87 25.42 8.50
N ASP A 478 5.52 26.37 7.85
CA ASP A 478 5.06 27.73 7.57
C ASP A 478 4.72 27.99 6.10
N THR A 479 4.63 26.92 5.30
CA THR A 479 4.44 27.01 3.85
C THR A 479 3.07 26.51 3.42
N ILE A 480 2.41 27.25 2.52
CA ILE A 480 1.21 26.84 1.81
C ILE A 480 1.62 26.38 0.40
N ILE A 481 1.03 25.30 -0.07
CA ILE A 481 1.18 24.80 -1.44
C ILE A 481 -0.09 25.05 -2.20
N VAL A 482 0.04 25.60 -3.41
CA VAL A 482 -1.05 25.77 -4.37
C VAL A 482 -0.68 25.01 -5.63
N GLU A 483 -1.46 24.03 -5.99
CA GLU A 483 -1.30 23.27 -7.23
C GLU A 483 -2.20 23.85 -8.32
N ALA A 484 -1.59 24.21 -9.46
CA ALA A 484 -2.29 24.70 -10.62
C ALA A 484 -1.71 24.11 -11.91
N ASP A 485 -2.55 24.02 -12.95
CA ASP A 485 -2.14 23.55 -14.27
C ASP A 485 -2.84 24.41 -15.35
N ALA A 486 -2.07 25.29 -15.96
CA ALA A 486 -2.58 26.19 -16.96
C ALA A 486 -2.96 25.50 -18.29
N SER A 487 -2.35 24.34 -18.60
CA SER A 487 -2.70 23.60 -19.82
C SER A 487 -4.14 23.10 -19.79
N LEU A 488 -4.68 22.82 -18.62
CA LEU A 488 -6.07 22.40 -18.43
C LEU A 488 -7.08 23.54 -18.62
N GLY A 489 -6.58 24.79 -18.60
CA GLY A 489 -7.32 25.99 -18.99
C GLY A 489 -7.06 26.42 -20.42
N GLY A 490 -6.39 25.60 -21.25
CA GLY A 490 -6.12 25.87 -22.66
C GLY A 490 -5.00 26.90 -22.91
N TYR A 491 -4.16 27.18 -21.89
CA TYR A 491 -3.03 28.09 -22.01
C TYR A 491 -1.83 27.37 -22.65
N ASP A 492 -1.18 28.06 -23.60
CA ASP A 492 0.13 27.65 -24.12
C ASP A 492 1.26 28.02 -23.17
N GLU A 493 2.50 27.64 -23.50
CA GLU A 493 3.69 27.88 -22.68
C GLU A 493 3.86 29.38 -22.37
N THR A 494 3.73 30.25 -23.39
CA THR A 494 3.98 31.69 -23.25
C THR A 494 2.95 32.34 -22.32
N ARG A 495 1.68 32.03 -22.52
CA ARG A 495 0.57 32.52 -21.68
C ARG A 495 0.65 31.95 -20.27
N SER A 496 1.06 30.67 -20.11
CA SER A 496 1.25 30.03 -18.81
C SER A 496 2.35 30.70 -18.00
N LEU A 497 3.49 31.01 -18.63
CA LEU A 497 4.58 31.75 -17.97
C LEU A 497 4.14 33.12 -17.46
N GLN A 498 3.40 33.86 -18.29
CA GLN A 498 2.83 35.19 -17.92
C GLN A 498 1.85 35.06 -16.76
N LEU A 499 0.97 34.05 -16.83
CA LEU A 499 -0.04 33.81 -15.81
C LEU A 499 0.63 33.46 -14.47
N TYR A 500 1.62 32.58 -14.49
CA TYR A 500 2.30 32.16 -13.26
C TYR A 500 3.10 33.29 -12.61
N ARG A 501 3.68 34.19 -13.39
CA ARG A 501 4.27 35.43 -12.87
C ARG A 501 3.22 36.28 -12.17
N ASN A 502 2.08 36.57 -12.85
CA ASN A 502 0.99 37.35 -12.28
C ASN A 502 0.47 36.74 -10.95
N ILE A 503 0.32 35.39 -10.89
CA ILE A 503 -0.07 34.70 -9.66
C ILE A 503 0.99 34.89 -8.58
N THR A 504 2.27 34.68 -8.90
CA THR A 504 3.38 34.84 -7.95
C THR A 504 3.41 36.25 -7.36
N ASP A 505 3.33 37.28 -8.21
CA ASP A 505 3.35 38.67 -7.78
C ASP A 505 2.16 39.03 -6.87
N LYS A 506 0.95 38.61 -7.25
CA LYS A 506 -0.25 38.81 -6.46
C LYS A 506 -0.22 38.08 -5.12
N LEU A 507 0.32 36.88 -5.08
CA LEU A 507 0.48 36.12 -3.82
C LEU A 507 1.55 36.76 -2.93
N ALA A 508 2.63 37.27 -3.50
CA ALA A 508 3.67 37.96 -2.75
C ALA A 508 3.19 39.30 -2.13
N ALA A 509 2.21 39.94 -2.74
CA ALA A 509 1.60 41.16 -2.23
C ALA A 509 0.58 40.94 -1.08
N LEU A 510 0.22 39.69 -0.77
CA LEU A 510 -0.74 39.39 0.32
C LEU A 510 -0.14 39.70 1.69
N PRO A 511 -0.89 40.39 2.57
CA PRO A 511 -0.45 40.60 3.96
C PRO A 511 -0.21 39.27 4.67
N GLY A 512 0.94 39.17 5.35
CA GLY A 512 1.33 37.95 6.08
C GLY A 512 2.11 36.93 5.23
N VAL A 513 2.34 37.19 3.95
CA VAL A 513 3.24 36.40 3.10
C VAL A 513 4.65 36.96 3.16
N GLN A 514 5.64 36.10 3.38
CA GLN A 514 7.06 36.44 3.43
C GLN A 514 7.72 36.32 2.05
N SER A 515 7.46 35.20 1.39
CA SER A 515 8.02 34.90 0.06
C SER A 515 7.13 33.92 -0.69
N VAL A 516 7.21 33.97 -2.01
CA VAL A 516 6.50 33.07 -2.91
C VAL A 516 7.47 32.57 -3.96
N SER A 517 7.43 31.31 -4.28
CA SER A 517 8.16 30.74 -5.39
C SER A 517 7.37 29.62 -6.07
N ILE A 518 7.85 29.20 -7.21
CA ILE A 518 7.24 28.18 -8.04
C ILE A 518 8.19 26.98 -8.18
N GLY A 519 7.64 25.78 -8.26
CA GLY A 519 8.34 24.56 -8.61
C GLY A 519 7.47 23.65 -9.46
N SER A 520 8.03 22.88 -10.35
CA SER A 520 7.29 21.90 -11.16
C SER A 520 6.87 20.66 -10.34
N THR A 521 7.64 20.32 -9.32
CA THR A 521 7.35 19.21 -8.42
C THR A 521 7.43 19.66 -6.97
N VAL A 522 6.75 18.93 -6.09
CA VAL A 522 6.80 19.12 -4.64
C VAL A 522 7.37 17.86 -3.98
N PRO A 523 8.26 17.99 -2.97
CA PRO A 523 8.69 16.85 -2.19
C PRO A 523 7.49 16.09 -1.60
N PHE A 524 7.56 14.75 -1.54
CA PHE A 524 6.44 13.87 -1.12
C PHE A 524 5.20 13.96 -2.02
N GLY A 525 5.31 14.55 -3.20
CA GLY A 525 4.26 14.58 -4.21
C GLY A 525 4.06 13.22 -4.87
N PHE A 526 2.91 13.08 -5.52
CA PHE A 526 2.56 11.86 -6.25
C PHE A 526 3.44 11.65 -7.50
N ILE A 527 3.88 12.75 -8.12
CA ILE A 527 4.73 12.76 -9.31
C ILE A 527 6.14 13.16 -8.92
N SER A 528 7.11 12.39 -9.34
CA SER A 528 8.53 12.73 -9.28
C SER A 528 9.12 12.72 -10.68
N LEU A 529 9.94 13.72 -10.98
CA LEU A 529 10.67 13.80 -12.23
C LEU A 529 12.14 13.51 -11.95
N ASN A 530 12.75 12.65 -12.75
CA ASN A 530 14.14 12.27 -12.62
C ASN A 530 14.87 12.52 -13.95
N ARG A 531 16.18 12.74 -13.89
CA ARG A 531 17.07 12.83 -15.03
C ARG A 531 18.38 12.14 -14.72
N HIS A 532 18.92 11.49 -15.73
CA HIS A 532 20.27 10.97 -15.65
C HIS A 532 21.25 12.06 -16.04
N VAL A 533 22.13 12.40 -15.12
CA VAL A 533 23.08 13.51 -15.24
C VAL A 533 24.49 12.96 -15.28
N GLN A 534 25.28 13.45 -16.23
CA GLN A 534 26.70 13.14 -16.39
C GLN A 534 27.54 14.42 -16.58
N ARG A 535 28.86 14.33 -16.46
CA ARG A 535 29.73 15.42 -16.82
C ARG A 535 29.60 15.74 -18.31
N ALA A 536 29.69 17.00 -18.70
CA ALA A 536 29.59 17.40 -20.10
C ALA A 536 30.75 16.85 -20.95
N GLY A 537 30.44 16.57 -22.23
CA GLY A 537 31.42 16.11 -23.19
C GLY A 537 31.54 14.59 -23.37
N PHE A 538 30.72 13.82 -22.66
CA PHE A 538 30.69 12.36 -22.82
C PHE A 538 29.52 11.94 -23.70
N HIS A 539 29.84 11.20 -24.77
CA HIS A 539 28.86 10.51 -25.65
C HIS A 539 29.32 9.06 -25.77
N LEU A 540 29.02 8.27 -24.75
CA LEU A 540 29.46 6.89 -24.66
C LEU A 540 28.50 5.97 -25.41
N ALA A 541 29.08 4.96 -26.06
CA ALA A 541 28.30 3.88 -26.64
C ALA A 541 27.59 3.06 -25.53
N LYS A 542 26.47 2.48 -25.84
CA LYS A 542 25.62 1.72 -24.90
C LYS A 542 26.34 0.54 -24.20
N ASP A 543 27.34 -0.02 -24.85
CA ASP A 543 28.14 -1.14 -24.37
C ASP A 543 29.38 -0.70 -23.57
N ALA A 544 29.64 0.61 -23.48
CA ALA A 544 30.70 1.16 -22.62
C ALA A 544 30.37 0.84 -21.14
N LYS A 545 31.39 0.55 -20.35
CA LYS A 545 31.29 0.24 -18.92
C LYS A 545 32.12 1.22 -18.10
N PRO A 546 31.73 2.50 -18.04
CA PRO A 546 32.46 3.47 -17.22
C PRO A 546 32.31 3.07 -15.74
N ALA A 547 33.43 3.15 -15.00
CA ALA A 547 33.44 2.82 -13.58
C ALA A 547 32.95 3.99 -12.70
N ASN A 548 33.11 5.22 -13.20
CA ASN A 548 32.85 6.44 -12.43
C ASN A 548 32.47 7.63 -13.33
N ALA A 549 32.14 8.76 -12.71
CA ALA A 549 31.77 9.99 -13.42
C ALA A 549 32.87 10.56 -14.33
N ALA A 550 34.16 10.33 -14.01
CA ALA A 550 35.28 10.82 -14.84
C ALA A 550 35.39 10.03 -16.14
N GLU A 551 34.81 8.86 -16.22
CA GLU A 551 34.71 8.03 -17.40
C GLU A 551 33.34 8.17 -18.11
N GLY A 552 32.47 9.06 -17.62
CA GLY A 552 31.15 9.37 -18.22
C GLY A 552 29.99 8.57 -17.66
N LEU A 553 30.11 7.93 -16.49
CA LEU A 553 28.99 7.29 -15.83
C LEU A 553 27.91 8.33 -15.47
N ALA A 554 26.68 8.09 -15.86
CA ALA A 554 25.55 8.94 -15.53
C ALA A 554 24.88 8.49 -14.22
N TYR A 555 24.37 9.47 -13.45
CA TYR A 555 23.71 9.25 -12.17
C TYR A 555 22.28 9.74 -12.22
N ASP A 556 21.37 8.90 -11.72
CA ASP A 556 19.98 9.27 -11.50
C ASP A 556 19.87 10.41 -10.49
N SER A 557 19.09 11.43 -10.83
CA SER A 557 18.94 12.64 -10.03
C SER A 557 17.50 13.16 -10.15
N ARG A 558 16.93 13.48 -9.00
CA ARG A 558 15.61 14.11 -8.94
C ARG A 558 15.67 15.48 -9.59
N TRP A 559 14.78 15.72 -10.53
CA TRP A 559 14.76 16.93 -11.33
C TRP A 559 13.60 17.83 -10.90
N ASN A 560 13.86 19.13 -10.81
CA ASN A 560 12.81 20.13 -10.54
C ASN A 560 13.15 21.43 -11.26
N SER A 561 12.20 22.04 -11.93
CA SER A 561 12.33 23.39 -12.45
C SER A 561 11.73 24.38 -11.45
N VAL A 562 12.48 25.45 -11.12
CA VAL A 562 12.16 26.30 -9.96
C VAL A 562 12.31 27.78 -10.27
N GLY A 563 11.59 28.60 -9.52
CA GLY A 563 11.72 30.05 -9.53
C GLY A 563 12.95 30.55 -8.76
N ALA A 564 13.29 31.82 -8.90
CA ALA A 564 14.49 32.44 -8.29
C ALA A 564 14.50 32.32 -6.77
N ASP A 565 13.36 32.53 -6.11
CA ASP A 565 13.24 32.53 -4.65
C ASP A 565 12.88 31.15 -4.05
N TYR A 566 13.05 30.06 -4.83
CA TYR A 566 12.65 28.72 -4.38
C TYR A 566 13.38 28.27 -3.10
N PHE A 567 14.71 28.36 -3.10
CA PHE A 567 15.53 27.90 -1.97
C PHE A 567 15.26 28.68 -0.68
N PRO A 568 15.24 30.01 -0.66
CA PRO A 568 14.87 30.74 0.54
C PRO A 568 13.43 30.49 0.96
N THR A 569 12.47 30.36 0.02
CA THR A 569 11.08 30.02 0.33
C THR A 569 10.95 28.66 0.98
N MET A 570 11.69 27.66 0.51
CA MET A 570 11.75 26.34 1.12
C MET A 570 12.66 26.26 2.36
N GLY A 571 13.35 27.36 2.72
CA GLY A 571 14.28 27.38 3.84
C GLY A 571 15.51 26.52 3.65
N MET A 572 15.90 26.32 2.41
CA MET A 572 17.10 25.56 2.02
C MET A 572 18.29 26.52 1.91
N PRO A 573 19.35 26.36 2.72
CA PRO A 573 20.52 27.22 2.63
C PRO A 573 21.33 26.90 1.38
N LEU A 574 21.87 27.93 0.73
CA LEU A 574 22.87 27.74 -0.31
C LEU A 574 24.21 27.41 0.34
N LEU A 575 24.78 26.25 0.04
CA LEU A 575 26.06 25.82 0.61
C LEU A 575 27.23 26.48 -0.08
N ARG A 576 27.19 26.58 -1.43
CA ARG A 576 28.24 27.17 -2.24
C ARG A 576 27.64 27.78 -3.52
N GLY A 577 28.30 28.81 -4.05
CA GLY A 577 27.88 29.45 -5.30
C GLY A 577 26.78 30.51 -5.10
N ARG A 578 25.86 30.63 -6.05
CA ARG A 578 24.77 31.62 -6.06
C ARG A 578 23.41 30.98 -6.40
N ALA A 579 22.33 31.65 -6.00
CA ALA A 579 20.97 31.33 -6.44
C ALA A 579 20.72 31.74 -7.91
N PHE A 580 19.61 31.29 -8.46
CA PHE A 580 19.16 31.75 -9.77
C PHE A 580 18.75 33.24 -9.72
N THR A 581 19.01 33.95 -10.82
CA THR A 581 18.47 35.29 -11.03
C THR A 581 17.07 35.23 -11.60
N LYS A 582 16.27 36.28 -11.44
CA LYS A 582 14.94 36.39 -12.10
C LYS A 582 15.06 36.27 -13.62
N ALA A 583 16.08 36.88 -14.20
CA ALA A 583 16.32 36.80 -15.65
C ALA A 583 16.53 35.34 -16.13
N GLU A 584 17.26 34.52 -15.38
CA GLU A 584 17.45 33.11 -15.71
C GLU A 584 16.16 32.29 -15.57
N THR A 585 15.33 32.56 -14.54
CA THR A 585 14.10 31.80 -14.28
C THR A 585 12.92 32.24 -15.15
N GLU A 586 12.99 33.40 -15.75
CA GLU A 586 11.90 33.98 -16.56
C GLU A 586 12.18 34.00 -18.07
N ASN A 587 13.44 33.83 -18.49
CA ASN A 587 13.83 33.86 -19.90
C ASN A 587 14.40 32.53 -20.37
N LYS A 588 13.71 31.89 -21.30
CA LYS A 588 14.14 30.64 -21.93
C LYS A 588 15.49 30.76 -22.69
N GLY A 589 15.80 31.97 -23.19
CA GLY A 589 17.05 32.27 -23.91
C GLY A 589 18.27 32.58 -23.01
N ALA A 590 18.09 32.59 -21.68
CA ALA A 590 19.20 32.80 -20.76
C ALA A 590 20.19 31.62 -20.80
N PRO A 591 21.45 31.83 -20.35
CA PRO A 591 22.45 30.76 -20.25
C PRO A 591 21.90 29.57 -19.46
N ALA A 592 22.17 28.33 -19.92
CA ALA A 592 21.75 27.13 -19.25
C ALA A 592 22.53 26.93 -17.95
N VAL A 593 21.85 27.03 -16.82
CA VAL A 593 22.46 26.92 -15.48
C VAL A 593 21.69 25.94 -14.62
N ALA A 594 22.35 25.31 -13.66
CA ALA A 594 21.77 24.43 -12.68
C ALA A 594 22.31 24.66 -11.27
N ILE A 595 21.46 24.35 -10.28
CA ILE A 595 21.86 24.18 -8.87
C ILE A 595 21.69 22.70 -8.55
N ILE A 596 22.70 22.09 -7.94
CA ILE A 596 22.68 20.66 -7.66
C ILE A 596 22.76 20.35 -6.17
N GLY A 597 22.27 19.18 -5.78
CA GLY A 597 22.41 18.66 -4.43
C GLY A 597 23.85 18.22 -4.13
N GLU A 598 24.22 18.24 -2.85
CA GLU A 598 25.55 17.88 -2.38
C GLU A 598 25.95 16.45 -2.77
N THR A 599 25.01 15.49 -2.71
CA THR A 599 25.25 14.09 -3.10
C THR A 599 25.59 13.98 -4.60
N LEU A 600 24.88 14.71 -5.47
CA LEU A 600 25.18 14.72 -6.90
C LEU A 600 26.55 15.35 -7.15
N ALA A 601 26.84 16.47 -6.46
CA ALA A 601 28.14 17.13 -6.58
C ALA A 601 29.30 16.18 -6.22
N LYS A 602 29.19 15.43 -5.11
CA LYS A 602 30.18 14.44 -4.67
C LYS A 602 30.31 13.24 -5.62
N LYS A 603 29.18 12.78 -6.20
CA LYS A 603 29.20 11.67 -7.18
C LYS A 603 29.91 12.09 -8.47
N LEU A 604 29.62 13.31 -8.97
CA LEU A 604 30.18 13.80 -10.19
C LEU A 604 31.65 14.29 -10.01
N TRP A 605 31.94 14.98 -8.90
CA TRP A 605 33.27 15.49 -8.56
C TRP A 605 33.63 15.15 -7.12
N PRO A 606 34.22 13.95 -6.87
CA PRO A 606 34.63 13.53 -5.53
C PRO A 606 35.65 14.51 -4.88
N ASP A 607 36.47 15.16 -5.71
CA ASP A 607 37.48 16.12 -5.28
C ASP A 607 36.91 17.48 -4.86
N GLY A 608 35.59 17.66 -4.89
CA GLY A 608 34.90 18.82 -4.34
C GLY A 608 34.81 20.07 -5.23
N ASN A 609 35.23 20.00 -6.49
CA ASN A 609 35.23 21.15 -7.43
C ASN A 609 34.11 21.07 -8.47
N ALA A 610 32.83 21.01 -7.99
CA ALA A 610 31.68 20.96 -8.88
C ALA A 610 31.18 22.33 -9.37
N LEU A 611 31.49 23.43 -8.64
CA LEU A 611 31.04 24.78 -8.99
C LEU A 611 31.72 25.29 -10.25
N GLY A 612 30.97 25.88 -11.18
CA GLY A 612 31.48 26.35 -12.48
C GLY A 612 31.73 25.22 -13.50
N GLN A 613 31.59 23.97 -13.09
CA GLN A 613 31.71 22.83 -14.00
C GLN A 613 30.43 22.67 -14.85
N ARG A 614 30.53 21.93 -15.94
CA ARG A 614 29.43 21.70 -16.87
C ARG A 614 28.94 20.26 -16.81
N ILE A 615 27.64 20.10 -16.80
CA ILE A 615 26.92 18.83 -16.89
C ILE A 615 26.09 18.76 -18.16
N GLN A 616 25.69 17.59 -18.53
CA GLN A 616 24.67 17.32 -19.54
C GLN A 616 23.74 16.20 -19.08
N TYR A 617 22.55 16.15 -19.65
CA TYR A 617 21.70 14.97 -19.50
C TYR A 617 22.31 13.82 -20.30
N ALA A 618 22.28 12.64 -19.72
CA ALA A 618 22.83 11.47 -20.38
C ALA A 618 21.94 11.07 -21.56
N ASP A 619 22.60 10.72 -22.69
CA ASP A 619 21.87 10.11 -23.80
C ASP A 619 21.10 8.88 -23.32
N ARG A 620 19.97 8.58 -23.97
CA ARG A 620 19.14 7.44 -23.60
C ARG A 620 19.92 6.12 -23.52
N ASP A 621 20.88 5.96 -24.40
CA ASP A 621 21.73 4.78 -24.52
C ASP A 621 23.01 4.86 -23.67
N ALA A 622 23.19 5.92 -22.89
CA ALA A 622 24.37 6.08 -22.05
C ALA A 622 24.37 5.08 -20.87
N PRO A 623 25.56 4.59 -20.49
CA PRO A 623 25.68 3.76 -19.28
C PRO A 623 25.26 4.50 -18.02
N ARG A 624 24.49 3.85 -17.17
CA ARG A 624 23.84 4.43 -15.98
C ARG A 624 24.23 3.69 -14.71
N ALA A 625 24.42 4.43 -13.62
CA ALA A 625 24.54 3.85 -12.30
C ALA A 625 23.20 3.21 -11.87
N ALA A 626 23.28 2.16 -11.06
CA ALA A 626 22.06 1.52 -10.54
C ALA A 626 21.21 2.55 -9.77
N SER A 627 19.93 2.68 -10.15
CA SER A 627 18.99 3.55 -9.47
C SER A 627 18.47 2.90 -8.20
N ASN A 628 18.37 3.67 -7.11
CA ASN A 628 17.88 3.19 -5.80
C ASN A 628 16.37 3.39 -5.59
N GLY A 629 15.59 3.50 -6.63
CA GLY A 629 14.14 3.50 -6.59
C GLY A 629 13.51 4.86 -6.87
N GLY A 630 12.52 4.85 -7.77
CA GLY A 630 11.61 5.97 -8.03
C GLY A 630 10.40 5.94 -7.12
N GLY A 631 9.72 7.07 -6.98
CA GLY A 631 8.42 7.20 -6.32
C GLY A 631 7.32 6.39 -7.04
N PRO A 632 6.09 6.39 -6.51
CA PRO A 632 4.97 5.55 -7.01
C PRO A 632 4.61 5.77 -8.48
N ILE A 633 4.93 6.93 -9.05
CA ILE A 633 4.95 7.20 -10.49
C ILE A 633 6.22 7.98 -10.78
N SER A 634 7.24 7.30 -11.27
CA SER A 634 8.38 7.93 -11.91
C SER A 634 8.00 8.17 -13.38
N ALA A 635 7.73 9.41 -13.74
CA ALA A 635 7.63 9.79 -15.15
C ALA A 635 9.07 9.97 -15.60
N ASP A 636 9.73 8.86 -16.07
CA ASP A 636 10.96 9.22 -16.59
C ASP A 636 11.94 8.30 -17.23
N GLU A 637 12.03 7.08 -16.97
CA GLU A 637 13.19 6.35 -17.48
C GLU A 637 13.25 6.25 -19.02
N ASN A 638 12.22 6.76 -19.74
CA ASN A 638 12.11 6.60 -21.18
C ASN A 638 11.57 7.82 -21.95
N ALA A 639 11.54 8.97 -21.31
CA ALA A 639 11.27 10.19 -22.06
C ALA A 639 12.33 10.34 -23.15
N ALA A 640 11.88 10.55 -24.39
CA ALA A 640 12.79 10.83 -25.50
C ALA A 640 13.61 12.08 -25.18
N PRO A 641 14.85 12.20 -25.68
CA PRO A 641 15.70 13.33 -25.43
C PRO A 641 14.99 14.64 -25.74
N LEU A 642 15.02 15.58 -24.80
CA LEU A 642 14.60 16.95 -25.08
C LEU A 642 15.36 17.44 -26.33
N LYS A 643 14.72 18.22 -27.17
CA LYS A 643 15.35 18.81 -28.36
C LYS A 643 16.66 19.56 -28.07
N ASP A 644 16.94 19.78 -26.79
CA ASP A 644 18.09 20.52 -26.23
C ASP A 644 19.04 19.69 -25.34
N ASP A 645 18.92 18.35 -25.31
CA ASP A 645 19.80 17.49 -24.49
C ASP A 645 21.28 17.56 -24.84
N THR A 646 21.63 18.18 -25.95
CA THR A 646 23.03 18.52 -26.31
C THR A 646 23.55 19.76 -25.61
N LYS A 647 22.67 20.51 -24.89
CA LYS A 647 23.11 21.71 -24.16
C LYS A 647 23.87 21.33 -22.92
N THR A 648 25.05 21.88 -22.80
CA THR A 648 25.82 21.87 -21.57
C THR A 648 25.25 22.87 -20.58
N ILE A 649 25.06 22.44 -19.34
CA ILE A 649 24.46 23.20 -18.24
C ILE A 649 25.54 23.51 -17.23
N GLU A 650 25.74 24.77 -16.89
CA GLU A 650 26.76 25.21 -15.92
C GLU A 650 26.21 25.11 -14.48
N ILE A 651 26.99 24.54 -13.56
CA ILE A 651 26.64 24.47 -12.14
C ILE A 651 26.96 25.79 -11.46
N VAL A 652 25.96 26.56 -11.07
CA VAL A 652 26.10 27.88 -10.44
C VAL A 652 25.94 27.84 -8.91
N GLY A 653 25.41 26.75 -8.35
CA GLY A 653 25.19 26.61 -6.92
C GLY A 653 25.09 25.17 -6.45
N ILE A 654 25.32 24.97 -5.15
CA ILE A 654 25.18 23.69 -4.45
C ILE A 654 24.31 23.90 -3.21
N VAL A 655 23.31 23.05 -3.04
CA VAL A 655 22.37 23.05 -1.92
C VAL A 655 22.43 21.72 -1.16
N PRO A 656 21.99 21.66 0.12
CA PRO A 656 21.87 20.39 0.82
C PRO A 656 20.82 19.51 0.11
N ASP A 657 21.04 18.21 0.18
CA ASP A 657 20.05 17.27 -0.33
C ASP A 657 18.83 17.23 0.59
N ILE A 658 17.67 17.13 -0.02
CA ILE A 658 16.39 16.97 0.69
C ILE A 658 15.99 15.49 0.76
N ARG A 659 15.20 15.17 1.74
CA ARG A 659 14.49 13.91 1.78
C ARG A 659 13.17 14.08 1.04
N ALA A 660 13.00 13.38 -0.04
CA ALA A 660 11.80 13.47 -0.87
C ALA A 660 10.89 12.22 -0.79
N SER A 661 11.39 11.16 -0.13
CA SER A 661 10.64 9.98 0.27
C SER A 661 11.11 9.50 1.65
N LEU A 662 10.20 9.02 2.48
CA LEU A 662 10.55 8.45 3.79
C LEU A 662 11.25 7.11 3.65
N PHE A 663 10.94 6.31 2.64
CA PHE A 663 11.52 4.98 2.45
C PHE A 663 12.89 5.00 1.79
N SER A 664 13.34 6.13 1.28
CA SER A 664 14.70 6.29 0.81
C SER A 664 15.67 6.38 2.00
N LYS A 665 16.62 5.43 2.08
CA LYS A 665 17.63 5.41 3.17
C LYS A 665 18.59 6.58 3.10
N ASN A 666 18.87 7.06 1.90
CA ASN A 666 19.80 8.15 1.64
C ASN A 666 19.04 9.37 1.14
N ARG A 667 19.59 10.55 1.41
CA ARG A 667 19.15 11.76 0.74
C ARG A 667 19.39 11.62 -0.76
N GLU A 668 18.42 12.01 -1.58
CA GLU A 668 18.42 11.75 -3.01
C GLU A 668 19.27 12.82 -3.73
N SER A 669 20.02 12.39 -4.74
CA SER A 669 20.68 13.34 -5.66
C SER A 669 19.62 14.22 -6.31
N ALA A 670 19.85 15.53 -6.38
CA ALA A 670 18.90 16.46 -6.96
C ALA A 670 19.59 17.43 -7.94
N ILE A 671 18.83 17.83 -8.96
CA ILE A 671 19.17 18.88 -9.90
C ILE A 671 18.00 19.83 -10.00
N TYR A 672 18.30 21.10 -9.88
CA TYR A 672 17.34 22.19 -10.03
C TYR A 672 17.74 23.04 -11.24
N VAL A 673 16.75 23.39 -12.08
CA VAL A 673 16.96 24.23 -13.26
C VAL A 673 16.01 25.44 -13.20
N PRO A 674 16.33 26.56 -13.90
CA PRO A 674 15.43 27.70 -13.98
C PRO A 674 14.09 27.34 -14.61
N PHE A 675 12.98 27.87 -14.07
CA PHE A 675 11.63 27.48 -14.46
C PHE A 675 11.33 27.67 -15.96
N ALA A 676 11.73 28.79 -16.56
CA ALA A 676 11.50 29.00 -17.99
C ALA A 676 12.35 28.07 -18.89
N GLN A 677 13.48 27.55 -18.41
CA GLN A 677 14.33 26.64 -19.14
C GLN A 677 13.86 25.18 -19.06
N GLY A 678 13.14 24.85 -18.00
CA GLY A 678 12.53 23.54 -17.78
C GLY A 678 11.01 23.67 -17.55
N PHE A 679 10.32 24.37 -18.43
CA PHE A 679 8.89 24.67 -18.27
C PHE A 679 8.04 23.41 -18.14
N GLN A 680 7.16 23.42 -17.15
CA GLN A 680 6.09 22.43 -16.95
C GLN A 680 4.76 23.18 -16.76
N SER A 681 3.69 22.67 -17.34
CA SER A 681 2.37 23.31 -17.20
C SER A 681 1.75 23.11 -15.81
N THR A 682 1.98 21.95 -15.21
CA THR A 682 1.61 21.71 -13.82
C THR A 682 2.67 22.28 -12.89
N VAL A 683 2.24 23.14 -11.97
CA VAL A 683 3.12 23.85 -11.04
C VAL A 683 2.61 23.80 -9.62
N GLN A 684 3.55 23.98 -8.71
CA GLN A 684 3.30 24.12 -7.27
C GLN A 684 3.81 25.50 -6.85
N PHE A 685 2.92 26.40 -6.44
CA PHE A 685 3.33 27.62 -5.77
C PHE A 685 3.58 27.32 -4.31
N HIS A 686 4.75 27.68 -3.84
CA HIS A 686 5.15 27.63 -2.44
C HIS A 686 5.02 29.03 -1.85
N VAL A 687 4.09 29.20 -0.90
CA VAL A 687 3.80 30.50 -0.26
C VAL A 687 4.23 30.40 1.20
N ARG A 688 5.31 31.06 1.56
CA ARG A 688 5.83 31.08 2.92
C ARG A 688 5.20 32.23 3.70
N THR A 689 4.79 31.95 4.93
CA THR A 689 4.15 32.93 5.81
C THR A 689 5.18 33.66 6.69
N ALA A 690 4.94 34.94 6.99
CA ALA A 690 5.83 35.75 7.82
C ALA A 690 5.88 35.30 9.29
N ALA A 691 4.78 34.70 9.80
CA ALA A 691 4.67 34.34 11.22
C ALA A 691 5.29 32.98 11.57
N ASN A 692 5.85 32.25 10.61
CA ASN A 692 6.53 30.97 10.80
C ASN A 692 5.77 29.95 11.69
N THR A 693 4.44 29.91 11.58
CA THR A 693 3.60 28.99 12.35
C THR A 693 2.59 28.28 11.47
N PRO A 694 2.24 27.02 11.77
CA PRO A 694 1.20 26.29 11.04
C PRO A 694 -0.16 26.96 11.09
N ALA A 695 -0.48 27.67 12.20
CA ALA A 695 -1.74 28.39 12.36
C ALA A 695 -1.82 29.60 11.41
N ALA A 696 -0.74 30.35 11.24
CA ALA A 696 -0.68 31.47 10.29
C ALA A 696 -0.85 31.00 8.85
N ALA A 697 -0.19 29.89 8.49
CA ALA A 697 -0.37 29.27 7.17
C ALA A 697 -1.82 28.82 6.96
N ALA A 698 -2.45 28.17 7.93
CA ALA A 698 -3.85 27.78 7.83
C ALA A 698 -4.82 28.97 7.66
N ALA A 699 -4.58 30.08 8.38
CA ALA A 699 -5.41 31.28 8.30
C ALA A 699 -5.37 31.98 6.92
N LEU A 700 -4.26 31.83 6.18
CA LEU A 700 -4.07 32.46 4.87
C LEU A 700 -4.63 31.63 3.70
N ILE A 701 -5.01 30.35 3.91
CA ILE A 701 -5.45 29.44 2.83
C ILE A 701 -6.58 30.07 1.98
N GLU A 702 -7.61 30.63 2.61
CA GLU A 702 -8.75 31.19 1.87
C GLU A 702 -8.38 32.47 1.11
N SER A 703 -7.51 33.31 1.68
CA SER A 703 -7.00 34.50 0.99
C SER A 703 -6.14 34.14 -0.23
N VAL A 704 -5.26 33.14 -0.06
CA VAL A 704 -4.45 32.58 -1.16
C VAL A 704 -5.34 31.97 -2.24
N ARG A 705 -6.34 31.18 -1.88
CA ARG A 705 -7.27 30.55 -2.81
C ARG A 705 -8.04 31.59 -3.62
N ARG A 706 -8.58 32.62 -2.95
CA ARG A 706 -9.30 33.71 -3.60
C ARG A 706 -8.39 34.46 -4.57
N GLN A 707 -7.17 34.82 -4.15
CA GLN A 707 -6.24 35.56 -4.98
C GLN A 707 -5.82 34.81 -6.23
N VAL A 708 -5.60 33.48 -6.14
CA VAL A 708 -5.29 32.65 -7.31
C VAL A 708 -6.49 32.56 -8.27
N ARG A 709 -7.71 32.41 -7.74
CA ARG A 709 -8.92 32.40 -8.58
C ARG A 709 -9.15 33.74 -9.30
N GLU A 710 -8.90 34.86 -8.64
CA GLU A 710 -8.99 36.19 -9.25
C GLU A 710 -7.89 36.44 -10.29
N ALA A 711 -6.71 35.84 -10.09
CA ALA A 711 -5.61 35.96 -11.05
C ALA A 711 -5.79 35.05 -12.27
N ALA A 712 -6.48 33.93 -12.14
CA ALA A 712 -6.60 32.88 -13.12
C ALA A 712 -8.01 32.26 -13.16
N PRO A 713 -9.05 33.05 -13.55
CA PRO A 713 -10.43 32.58 -13.48
C PRO A 713 -10.76 31.36 -14.37
N GLY A 714 -9.94 31.09 -15.38
CA GLY A 714 -10.10 29.92 -16.28
C GLY A 714 -9.14 28.75 -16.00
N VAL A 715 -8.33 28.83 -14.95
CA VAL A 715 -7.38 27.77 -14.62
C VAL A 715 -7.83 27.01 -13.37
N PRO A 716 -7.95 25.68 -13.44
CA PRO A 716 -8.32 24.90 -12.28
C PRO A 716 -7.22 24.95 -11.21
N VAL A 717 -7.63 25.38 -10.00
CA VAL A 717 -6.80 25.35 -8.80
C VAL A 717 -7.19 24.11 -8.00
N PHE A 718 -6.33 23.10 -7.98
CA PHE A 718 -6.72 21.78 -7.50
C PHE A 718 -6.65 21.66 -5.98
N LYS A 719 -5.56 22.12 -5.37
CA LYS A 719 -5.33 21.96 -3.93
C LYS A 719 -4.63 23.20 -3.38
N VAL A 720 -5.27 23.83 -2.40
CA VAL A 720 -4.64 24.86 -1.57
C VAL A 720 -4.60 24.29 -0.16
N ARG A 721 -3.40 24.00 0.34
CA ARG A 721 -3.19 23.33 1.63
C ARG A 721 -1.86 23.72 2.25
N THR A 722 -1.73 23.57 3.56
CA THR A 722 -0.41 23.72 4.18
C THR A 722 0.52 22.58 3.75
N PHE A 723 1.83 22.81 3.80
CA PHE A 723 2.80 21.76 3.49
C PHE A 723 2.65 20.58 4.48
N ARG A 724 2.32 20.84 5.73
CA ARG A 724 2.03 19.80 6.70
C ARG A 724 0.85 18.92 6.28
N GLN A 725 -0.26 19.52 5.84
CA GLN A 725 -1.40 18.75 5.27
C GLN A 725 -1.00 17.96 4.02
N HIS A 726 -0.07 18.51 3.23
CA HIS A 726 0.47 17.79 2.08
C HIS A 726 1.28 16.56 2.50
N LEU A 727 2.15 16.68 3.49
CA LEU A 727 2.90 15.56 4.05
C LEU A 727 1.97 14.50 4.65
N GLU A 728 0.98 14.91 5.43
CA GLU A 728 0.00 14.01 6.05
C GLU A 728 -0.83 13.22 5.03
N ALA A 729 -1.05 13.82 3.85
CA ALA A 729 -1.70 13.18 2.72
C ALA A 729 -0.71 12.51 1.74
N SER A 730 0.58 12.39 2.07
CA SER A 730 1.53 11.69 1.23
C SER A 730 1.39 10.17 1.37
N ALA A 731 1.70 9.44 0.30
CA ALA A 731 1.64 7.98 0.31
C ALA A 731 2.59 7.38 1.36
N ASP A 732 3.79 7.95 1.51
CA ASP A 732 4.82 7.49 2.44
C ASP A 732 4.35 7.56 3.90
N LEU A 733 3.83 8.70 4.31
CA LEU A 733 3.36 8.88 5.69
C LEU A 733 2.08 8.07 5.94
N TRP A 734 1.21 7.98 4.95
CA TRP A 734 0.01 7.13 5.03
C TRP A 734 0.38 5.65 5.22
N ILE A 735 1.28 5.09 4.40
CA ILE A 735 1.74 3.70 4.52
C ILE A 735 2.33 3.46 5.92
N THR A 736 3.16 4.38 6.40
CA THR A 736 3.79 4.28 7.72
C THR A 736 2.75 4.32 8.84
N ARG A 737 1.78 5.25 8.79
CA ARG A 737 0.70 5.37 9.79
C ARG A 737 -0.28 4.21 9.75
N ILE A 738 -0.67 3.75 8.56
CA ILE A 738 -1.54 2.57 8.43
C ILE A 738 -0.82 1.30 8.92
N GLY A 739 0.46 1.14 8.57
CA GLY A 739 1.28 0.08 9.12
C GLY A 739 1.27 0.10 10.66
N ALA A 740 1.59 1.24 11.27
CA ALA A 740 1.56 1.40 12.72
C ALA A 740 0.17 1.11 13.32
N THR A 741 -0.91 1.55 12.67
CA THR A 741 -2.29 1.31 13.11
C THR A 741 -2.66 -0.17 13.05
N LEU A 742 -2.39 -0.84 11.92
CA LEU A 742 -2.71 -2.27 11.74
C LEU A 742 -1.92 -3.13 12.74
N PHE A 743 -0.62 -2.87 12.87
CA PHE A 743 0.21 -3.62 13.83
C PHE A 743 -0.17 -3.32 15.28
N SER A 744 -0.58 -2.08 15.61
CA SER A 744 -1.11 -1.74 16.93
C SER A 744 -2.41 -2.46 17.24
N ILE A 745 -3.31 -2.60 16.24
CA ILE A 745 -4.53 -3.39 16.37
C ILE A 745 -4.16 -4.86 16.62
N PHE A 746 -3.25 -5.45 15.85
CA PHE A 746 -2.81 -6.83 16.05
C PHE A 746 -2.15 -7.04 17.41
N GLY A 747 -1.23 -6.15 17.81
CA GLY A 747 -0.57 -6.21 19.11
C GLY A 747 -1.55 -6.02 20.26
N GLY A 748 -2.48 -5.08 20.15
CA GLY A 748 -3.54 -4.83 21.13
C GLY A 748 -4.49 -6.02 21.28
N LEU A 749 -4.94 -6.60 20.16
CA LEU A 749 -5.75 -7.82 20.17
C LEU A 749 -4.99 -8.99 20.80
N ALA A 750 -3.74 -9.20 20.42
CA ALA A 750 -2.91 -10.24 21.01
C ALA A 750 -2.74 -10.04 22.52
N LEU A 751 -2.55 -8.81 22.99
CA LEU A 751 -2.45 -8.48 24.42
C LEU A 751 -3.78 -8.77 25.15
N VAL A 752 -4.92 -8.32 24.62
CA VAL A 752 -6.25 -8.60 25.20
C VAL A 752 -6.50 -10.10 25.26
N LEU A 753 -6.21 -10.82 24.18
CA LEU A 753 -6.36 -12.27 24.12
C LEU A 753 -5.42 -12.98 25.11
N ALA A 754 -4.18 -12.48 25.31
CA ALA A 754 -3.26 -13.01 26.31
C ALA A 754 -3.78 -12.84 27.73
N ILE A 755 -4.35 -11.67 28.06
CA ILE A 755 -4.97 -11.37 29.35
C ILE A 755 -6.14 -12.33 29.61
N VAL A 756 -7.07 -12.46 28.66
CA VAL A 756 -8.25 -13.32 28.75
C VAL A 756 -7.85 -14.79 28.94
N GLY A 757 -6.85 -15.28 28.16
CA GLY A 757 -6.38 -16.65 28.25
C GLY A 757 -5.69 -16.96 29.58
N LEU A 758 -4.80 -16.08 30.02
CA LEU A 758 -4.08 -16.26 31.29
C LEU A 758 -5.03 -16.20 32.51
N TYR A 759 -5.96 -15.21 32.48
CA TYR A 759 -7.00 -15.12 33.50
C TYR A 759 -7.86 -16.39 33.56
N GLY A 760 -8.34 -16.88 32.39
CA GLY A 760 -9.17 -18.07 32.30
C GLY A 760 -8.48 -19.33 32.85
N VAL A 761 -7.22 -19.54 32.48
CA VAL A 761 -6.41 -20.67 32.95
C VAL A 761 -6.15 -20.57 34.45
N LYS A 762 -5.82 -19.38 34.97
CA LYS A 762 -5.56 -19.19 36.41
C LYS A 762 -6.83 -19.28 37.24
N ALA A 763 -7.94 -18.71 36.76
CA ALA A 763 -9.24 -18.83 37.44
C ALA A 763 -9.67 -20.31 37.57
N CYS A 764 -9.51 -21.10 36.52
CA CYS A 764 -9.81 -22.53 36.52
C CYS A 764 -8.84 -23.31 37.43
N SER A 765 -7.54 -22.99 37.40
CA SER A 765 -6.55 -23.63 38.27
C SER A 765 -6.83 -23.40 39.77
N VAL A 766 -7.21 -22.17 40.12
CA VAL A 766 -7.64 -21.78 41.47
C VAL A 766 -8.91 -22.53 41.88
N ALA A 767 -9.93 -22.53 41.00
CA ALA A 767 -11.18 -23.25 41.28
C ALA A 767 -11.00 -24.75 41.57
N ARG A 768 -10.06 -25.42 40.85
CA ARG A 768 -9.72 -26.83 41.12
C ARG A 768 -8.97 -27.08 42.42
N ARG A 769 -8.23 -26.08 42.90
CA ARG A 769 -7.41 -26.18 44.12
C ARG A 769 -8.10 -25.49 45.32
N THR A 770 -9.39 -25.13 45.18
CA THR A 770 -10.13 -24.41 46.24
C THR A 770 -10.11 -25.19 47.55
N ARG A 771 -10.27 -26.54 47.52
CA ARG A 771 -10.20 -27.39 48.70
C ARG A 771 -8.80 -27.45 49.33
N GLU A 772 -7.75 -27.60 48.50
CA GLU A 772 -6.34 -27.56 48.91
C GLU A 772 -6.00 -26.22 49.56
N ILE A 773 -6.40 -25.11 48.93
CA ILE A 773 -6.21 -23.76 49.43
C ILE A 773 -6.98 -23.56 50.75
N GLY A 774 -8.22 -24.06 50.82
CA GLY A 774 -9.04 -24.02 52.02
C GLY A 774 -8.43 -24.76 53.19
N ILE A 775 -7.88 -25.97 52.97
CA ILE A 775 -7.15 -26.75 53.99
C ILE A 775 -5.92 -25.99 54.47
N ARG A 776 -5.11 -25.44 53.58
CA ARG A 776 -3.92 -24.65 53.96
C ARG A 776 -4.31 -23.40 54.76
N MET A 777 -5.37 -22.71 54.38
CA MET A 777 -5.89 -21.54 55.11
C MET A 777 -6.43 -21.95 56.53
N ALA A 778 -7.11 -23.10 56.62
CA ALA A 778 -7.59 -23.63 57.89
C ALA A 778 -6.45 -24.04 58.82
N LEU A 779 -5.30 -24.48 58.28
CA LEU A 779 -4.06 -24.82 59.00
C LEU A 779 -3.21 -23.58 59.31
N GLY A 780 -3.71 -22.36 59.08
CA GLY A 780 -3.01 -21.14 59.44
C GLY A 780 -2.09 -20.53 58.36
N ALA A 781 -2.20 -20.93 57.11
CA ALA A 781 -1.44 -20.33 56.06
C ALA A 781 -1.91 -18.86 55.83
N GLU A 782 -0.97 -17.93 55.82
CA GLU A 782 -1.24 -16.52 55.55
C GLU A 782 -1.78 -16.30 54.12
N PRO A 783 -2.84 -15.49 53.92
CA PRO A 783 -3.37 -15.18 52.59
C PRO A 783 -2.33 -14.72 51.58
N GLY A 784 -1.32 -13.94 52.04
CA GLY A 784 -0.23 -13.42 51.22
C GLY A 784 0.66 -14.52 50.65
N LYS A 785 0.92 -15.62 51.43
CA LYS A 785 1.74 -16.76 50.97
C LYS A 785 1.03 -17.55 49.87
N VAL A 786 -0.30 -17.74 50.00
CA VAL A 786 -1.12 -18.39 48.98
C VAL A 786 -1.16 -17.56 47.70
N GLN A 787 -1.32 -16.23 47.83
CA GLN A 787 -1.32 -15.29 46.71
C GLN A 787 0.03 -15.29 46.00
N ALA A 788 1.13 -15.22 46.72
CA ALA A 788 2.50 -15.29 46.18
C ALA A 788 2.79 -16.61 45.44
N MET A 789 2.26 -17.72 45.89
CA MET A 789 2.39 -19.02 45.21
C MET A 789 1.74 -18.98 43.82
N ILE A 790 0.51 -18.45 43.68
CA ILE A 790 -0.23 -18.34 42.41
C ILE A 790 0.46 -17.36 41.46
N LEU A 791 0.92 -16.23 41.99
CA LEU A 791 1.63 -15.21 41.24
C LEU A 791 2.99 -15.71 40.73
N ARG A 792 3.74 -16.47 41.55
CA ARG A 792 5.01 -17.11 41.15
C ARG A 792 4.84 -18.06 39.98
N GLU A 793 3.78 -18.87 39.96
CA GLU A 793 3.47 -19.74 38.83
C GLU A 793 3.17 -18.90 37.54
N GLY A 794 2.41 -17.79 37.68
CA GLY A 794 2.17 -16.87 36.61
C GLY A 794 3.44 -16.20 36.10
N PHE A 795 4.29 -15.75 37.02
CA PHE A 795 5.59 -15.16 36.73
C PHE A 795 6.48 -16.07 35.87
N VAL A 796 6.68 -17.34 36.31
CA VAL A 796 7.51 -18.31 35.57
C VAL A 796 6.97 -18.57 34.16
N MET A 797 5.63 -18.70 34.02
CA MET A 797 5.01 -18.91 32.72
C MET A 797 5.21 -17.68 31.79
N THR A 798 5.03 -16.49 32.34
CA THR A 798 5.21 -15.25 31.58
C THR A 798 6.67 -15.06 31.18
N LEU A 799 7.61 -15.31 32.07
CA LEU A 799 9.04 -15.20 31.77
C LEU A 799 9.49 -16.20 30.69
N THR A 800 9.03 -17.47 30.81
CA THR A 800 9.33 -18.50 29.80
C THR A 800 8.73 -18.13 28.43
N GLY A 801 7.47 -17.68 28.42
CA GLY A 801 6.81 -17.22 27.20
C GLY A 801 7.48 -15.99 26.59
N ALA A 802 7.95 -15.07 27.45
CA ALA A 802 8.67 -13.87 27.02
C ALA A 802 10.02 -14.22 26.36
N GLY A 803 10.75 -15.21 26.88
CA GLY A 803 11.99 -15.68 26.25
C GLY A 803 11.77 -16.17 24.81
N PHE A 804 10.79 -17.06 24.60
CA PHE A 804 10.43 -17.52 23.27
C PHE A 804 9.83 -16.40 22.41
N GLY A 805 9.06 -15.49 23.01
CA GLY A 805 8.45 -14.35 22.34
C GLY A 805 9.48 -13.35 21.82
N LEU A 806 10.56 -13.10 22.56
CA LEU A 806 11.66 -12.24 22.09
C LEU A 806 12.41 -12.85 20.91
N LEU A 807 12.62 -14.17 20.90
CA LEU A 807 13.20 -14.87 19.75
C LEU A 807 12.30 -14.74 18.51
N LEU A 808 10.99 -14.91 18.68
CA LEU A 808 10.02 -14.72 17.61
C LEU A 808 9.98 -13.26 17.14
N ALA A 809 9.99 -12.31 18.08
CA ALA A 809 10.03 -10.86 17.77
C ALA A 809 11.27 -10.47 16.96
N PHE A 810 12.42 -11.06 17.28
CA PHE A 810 13.65 -10.89 16.50
C PHE A 810 13.47 -11.37 15.05
N GLY A 811 12.92 -12.56 14.85
CA GLY A 811 12.65 -13.10 13.52
C GLY A 811 11.66 -12.23 12.73
N LEU A 812 10.53 -11.86 13.34
CA LEU A 812 9.52 -11.00 12.72
C LEU A 812 10.06 -9.60 12.41
N GLY A 813 10.84 -9.02 13.33
CA GLY A 813 11.47 -7.71 13.12
C GLY A 813 12.43 -7.70 11.93
N ARG A 814 13.20 -8.79 11.74
CA ARG A 814 14.06 -8.95 10.55
C ARG A 814 13.27 -9.05 9.25
N VAL A 815 12.17 -9.77 9.26
CA VAL A 815 11.28 -9.92 8.09
C VAL A 815 10.62 -8.59 7.74
N CYS A 816 10.21 -7.79 8.74
CA CYS A 816 9.59 -6.50 8.55
C CYS A 816 10.60 -5.35 8.34
N ALA A 817 11.90 -5.60 8.37
CA ALA A 817 12.95 -4.56 8.36
C ALA A 817 12.84 -3.58 7.19
N SER A 818 12.45 -4.06 6.00
CA SER A 818 12.26 -3.23 4.80
C SER A 818 11.03 -2.32 4.86
N LEU A 819 10.10 -2.58 5.77
CA LEU A 819 8.88 -1.79 5.96
C LEU A 819 9.00 -0.79 7.13
N LEU A 820 10.10 -0.83 7.89
CA LEU A 820 10.32 0.04 9.04
C LEU A 820 11.06 1.31 8.62
N TYR A 821 10.51 2.46 8.97
CA TYR A 821 11.16 3.74 8.75
C TYR A 821 12.17 4.04 9.86
N ASP A 822 13.45 4.14 9.51
CA ASP A 822 14.58 4.56 10.37
C ASP A 822 14.61 3.92 11.79
N VAL A 823 14.10 2.72 11.91
CA VAL A 823 14.09 1.93 13.15
C VAL A 823 14.87 0.64 12.93
N SER A 824 15.81 0.39 13.83
CA SER A 824 16.51 -0.90 13.84
C SER A 824 15.49 -2.03 14.11
N PRO A 825 15.58 -3.17 13.38
CA PRO A 825 14.78 -4.35 13.70
C PRO A 825 14.94 -4.85 15.14
N MET A 826 15.99 -4.41 15.82
CA MET A 826 16.32 -4.71 17.24
C MET A 826 16.26 -3.45 18.11
N ASP A 827 15.31 -2.56 17.87
CA ASP A 827 15.19 -1.31 18.63
C ASP A 827 15.04 -1.59 20.14
N PRO A 828 15.97 -1.11 21.01
CA PRO A 828 15.96 -1.44 22.43
C PRO A 828 14.68 -1.02 23.13
N LEU A 829 14.05 0.07 22.70
CA LEU A 829 12.85 0.61 23.36
C LEU A 829 11.64 -0.29 23.07
N ALA A 830 11.46 -0.78 21.85
CA ALA A 830 10.41 -1.72 21.51
C ALA A 830 10.61 -3.07 22.21
N PHE A 831 11.88 -3.55 22.26
CA PHE A 831 12.24 -4.82 22.91
C PHE A 831 12.25 -4.77 24.44
N THR A 832 12.12 -3.61 25.07
CA THR A 832 11.96 -3.45 26.52
C THR A 832 10.54 -3.12 26.93
N LEU A 833 9.86 -2.20 26.21
CA LEU A 833 8.50 -1.78 26.55
C LEU A 833 7.47 -2.87 26.31
N ALA A 834 7.55 -3.59 25.17
CA ALA A 834 6.57 -4.63 24.87
C ALA A 834 6.58 -5.78 25.88
N PRO A 835 7.72 -6.37 26.27
CA PRO A 835 7.78 -7.32 27.37
C PRO A 835 7.31 -6.73 28.70
N GLY A 836 7.65 -5.48 29.01
CA GLY A 836 7.22 -4.77 30.23
C GLY A 836 5.70 -4.65 30.33
N VAL A 837 5.05 -4.17 29.27
CA VAL A 837 3.59 -4.06 29.18
C VAL A 837 2.92 -5.44 29.30
N LEU A 838 3.43 -6.43 28.56
CA LEU A 838 2.89 -7.79 28.63
C LEU A 838 3.05 -8.38 30.03
N PHE A 839 4.20 -8.16 30.69
CA PHE A 839 4.48 -8.65 32.04
C PHE A 839 3.52 -8.04 33.07
N VAL A 840 3.36 -6.73 33.07
CA VAL A 840 2.46 -6.02 34.00
C VAL A 840 1.02 -6.50 33.83
N THR A 841 0.55 -6.59 32.60
CA THR A 841 -0.82 -7.04 32.28
C THR A 841 -1.05 -8.50 32.61
N ALA A 842 -0.05 -9.37 32.36
CA ALA A 842 -0.09 -10.78 32.74
C ALA A 842 -0.14 -10.95 34.28
N MET A 843 0.64 -10.19 35.04
CA MET A 843 0.60 -10.23 36.49
C MET A 843 -0.73 -9.71 37.03
N ALA A 844 -1.29 -8.66 36.47
CA ALA A 844 -2.63 -8.17 36.80
C ALA A 844 -3.71 -9.22 36.53
N ALA A 845 -3.63 -9.94 35.38
CA ALA A 845 -4.53 -11.04 35.06
C ALA A 845 -4.43 -12.22 36.06
N CYS A 846 -3.27 -12.50 36.62
CA CYS A 846 -3.07 -13.53 37.65
C CYS A 846 -3.53 -13.08 39.03
N TYR A 847 -3.42 -11.79 39.34
CA TYR A 847 -3.74 -11.22 40.66
C TYR A 847 -5.23 -11.35 41.03
N LEU A 848 -6.13 -11.10 40.04
CA LEU A 848 -7.58 -11.16 40.31
C LEU A 848 -8.06 -12.56 40.76
N PRO A 849 -7.70 -13.69 40.11
CA PRO A 849 -8.00 -15.03 40.58
C PRO A 849 -7.33 -15.36 41.94
N ALA A 850 -6.07 -14.92 42.12
CA ALA A 850 -5.33 -15.15 43.36
C ALA A 850 -6.00 -14.46 44.55
N ARG A 851 -6.46 -13.21 44.39
CA ARG A 851 -7.22 -12.47 45.42
C ARG A 851 -8.58 -13.11 45.71
N LYS A 852 -9.29 -13.65 44.71
CA LYS A 852 -10.53 -14.39 44.92
C LYS A 852 -10.30 -15.66 45.72
N ALA A 853 -9.21 -16.39 45.45
CA ALA A 853 -8.84 -17.61 46.18
C ALA A 853 -8.64 -17.39 47.71
N THR A 854 -8.02 -16.27 48.10
CA THR A 854 -7.74 -15.95 49.51
C THR A 854 -8.95 -15.39 50.29
N ARG A 855 -10.06 -15.05 49.57
CA ARG A 855 -11.30 -14.55 50.21
C ARG A 855 -12.36 -15.66 50.41
N VAL A 856 -12.12 -16.89 49.96
CA VAL A 856 -13.05 -18.00 50.17
C VAL A 856 -12.97 -18.46 51.65
N SER A 857 -14.14 -18.53 52.30
CA SER A 857 -14.19 -19.01 53.70
C SER A 857 -13.73 -20.50 53.75
N PRO A 858 -12.87 -20.88 54.70
CA PRO A 858 -12.44 -22.26 54.85
C PRO A 858 -13.59 -23.28 55.00
N LEU A 859 -14.68 -22.86 55.64
CA LEU A 859 -15.87 -23.68 55.81
C LEU A 859 -16.61 -23.98 54.49
N THR A 860 -16.69 -22.97 53.60
CA THR A 860 -17.30 -23.15 52.28
C THR A 860 -16.36 -23.94 51.35
N ALA A 861 -15.04 -23.80 51.49
CA ALA A 861 -14.06 -24.57 50.73
C ALA A 861 -14.02 -26.05 51.07
N LEU A 862 -14.32 -26.43 52.34
CA LEU A 862 -14.40 -27.81 52.80
C LEU A 862 -15.72 -28.50 52.46
N ARG A 863 -16.79 -27.71 52.18
CA ARG A 863 -18.13 -28.21 51.76
C ARG A 863 -18.31 -28.29 50.26
N ALA A 864 -17.36 -27.77 49.49
CA ALA A 864 -17.38 -27.86 48.01
C ALA A 864 -16.98 -29.28 47.58
N GLU A 865 -17.99 -30.11 47.17
CA GLU A 865 -17.80 -31.43 46.58
C GLU A 865 -17.24 -31.36 45.15
#